data_7c41ed728136b0fbeb060a7bb7095324
#
_entry.id   7c41ed728136b0fbeb060a7bb7095324
#
_cell.length_a   1.000
_cell.length_b   1.000
_cell.length_c   1.000
_cell.angle_alpha   90.00
_cell.angle_beta   90.00
_cell.angle_gamma   90.00
#
_symmetry.space_group_name_H-M   'P 1'
#
loop_
_entity.id
_entity.type
_entity.pdbx_description
1 polymer ?
#
loop_
_entity_poly.entity_id
_entity_poly.type
_entity_poly.pdbx_seq_one_letter_code
_entity_poly.pdbx_strand_id
1 'polypeptide(L)'
;MENQKTYSYDEAFQTSLKYFDGDELAARVWVSKYAMKDSFGNIYEVSPTDMHHRIAKEIARIESKYANPMNEQEVFSLLDHFRYIIPAGSPMTGIGNDHQVASLSNCFVIGIEGDADSYGAIMRLDEEQVQLMKRRGGVGHDLSQIRPKGSPVNNSALTSTGLVPFMERYSNSTREVAQDGRRGALMLSVSIKHPDSEAFIDAKMTEGKVTGANVSVKIDDAFMQAAIDGKPYTQQFPIDAADPQVKKEISAKALWQKIVHNAWKSAEPGILFWDTIIRESIPDCYADLGFRTVSTNPCGEIPLCPYDSCRLLSVNLYSYVRNPFTPEASFDFDLFKEHVAKAQRIMDDIIDLELEKIDLIMDKIKHDPQTDDIKHAEYHLWEKIKDKSSQGRRTGVGITAEGDMIAAMGLTYGTQEATDFSVSVHRTLALAAYRSSVDMARERGAFKVFDAKREAANPFLLRIKEADPSLYDDIMTYGRRNIACLTIAPTGTTSLMTQTTSGIEPVFMPVYKRRRKVNPNDADVHVDFTDEVGDSYEEYIVYHKKFLTWMEVNGIDTSKRYTQDEIDDLVARSPYHKATANDVDWLMKVRMQGAIQKWVDHSISVTVNLPNDVSEELVGKLYEEAWRSGCKGCTIYRDGSRSGVMISASKKDKKKSTAQKEKTSSDRIPVMAVTETRPKELDCDVVRFQNNKEKWVAFVGLLDGYPYEIFTGLQDDEEGIALPKTVTKGRIIKQTNPDGTKRYDFQFENKRGYKTTVEGLSEKFNPEYWNYAKLISGVLRYRMPIDHVIKLVSSLQLKDQSINTWKNGVERALKKYMVDGTEAKGQVCPSCGQETLVYQEGCLICKNCGASRCG
;
A
#
# COMPACT_ATOMS: atom_id res chain seq x y z
N MET A 1 35.76 -9.44 -15.53
CA MET A 1 35.19 -8.69 -14.38
C MET A 1 36.19 -8.85 -13.25
N GLU A 2 36.92 -7.78 -12.88
CA GLU A 2 37.81 -7.77 -11.74
C GLU A 2 37.02 -8.12 -10.48
N ASN A 3 37.63 -8.81 -9.52
CA ASN A 3 37.04 -9.20 -8.24
C ASN A 3 36.55 -7.97 -7.47
N GLN A 4 35.35 -7.51 -7.74
CA GLN A 4 34.71 -6.44 -6.98
C GLN A 4 34.44 -6.96 -5.56
N LYS A 5 34.85 -6.22 -4.53
CA LYS A 5 34.63 -6.61 -3.14
C LYS A 5 33.17 -6.69 -2.81
N THR A 6 32.76 -7.78 -2.18
CA THR A 6 31.41 -7.97 -1.65
C THR A 6 31.41 -7.92 -0.13
N TYR A 7 30.27 -7.58 0.46
CA TYR A 7 30.07 -7.46 1.89
C TYR A 7 28.92 -8.35 2.34
N SER A 8 29.03 -8.87 3.56
CA SER A 8 27.91 -9.54 4.22
C SER A 8 26.82 -8.53 4.61
N TYR A 9 25.61 -9.03 4.83
CA TYR A 9 24.52 -8.19 5.34
C TYR A 9 24.91 -7.51 6.66
N ASP A 10 25.55 -8.24 7.57
CA ASP A 10 25.93 -7.71 8.89
C ASP A 10 26.99 -6.62 8.78
N GLU A 11 28.00 -6.77 7.93
CA GLU A 11 28.99 -5.72 7.69
C GLU A 11 28.36 -4.44 7.16
N ALA A 12 27.49 -4.57 6.14
CA ALA A 12 26.77 -3.44 5.57
C ALA A 12 25.81 -2.81 6.60
N PHE A 13 25.14 -3.63 7.40
CA PHE A 13 24.21 -3.14 8.43
C PHE A 13 24.96 -2.39 9.54
N GLN A 14 26.03 -2.95 10.09
CA GLN A 14 26.79 -2.31 11.17
C GLN A 14 27.45 -1.00 10.73
N THR A 15 27.93 -0.94 9.48
CA THR A 15 28.51 0.29 8.93
C THR A 15 27.43 1.34 8.69
N SER A 16 26.28 0.94 8.14
CA SER A 16 25.15 1.82 7.94
C SER A 16 24.52 2.29 9.25
N LEU A 17 24.51 1.46 10.28
CA LEU A 17 24.02 1.84 11.62
C LEU A 17 24.83 3.02 12.19
N LYS A 18 26.14 3.01 12.00
CA LYS A 18 27.00 4.15 12.38
C LYS A 18 26.73 5.39 11.54
N TYR A 19 26.50 5.21 10.23
CA TYR A 19 26.14 6.31 9.32
C TYR A 19 24.83 7.01 9.71
N PHE A 20 23.85 6.28 10.21
CA PHE A 20 22.55 6.79 10.65
C PHE A 20 22.45 7.10 12.16
N ASP A 21 23.60 7.29 12.86
CA ASP A 21 23.64 7.60 14.28
C ASP A 21 22.84 6.63 15.17
N GLY A 22 22.92 5.33 14.86
CA GLY A 22 22.24 4.28 15.60
C GLY A 22 20.78 4.02 15.20
N ASP A 23 20.27 4.66 14.16
CA ASP A 23 18.91 4.37 13.64
C ASP A 23 18.89 3.03 12.88
N GLU A 24 18.48 1.97 13.58
CA GLU A 24 18.38 0.62 13.02
C GLU A 24 17.39 0.54 11.84
N LEU A 25 16.31 1.31 11.87
CA LEU A 25 15.30 1.25 10.82
C LEU A 25 15.84 1.85 9.53
N ALA A 26 16.47 2.99 9.59
CA ALA A 26 17.13 3.63 8.46
C ALA A 26 18.22 2.73 7.86
N ALA A 27 19.10 2.17 8.71
CA ALA A 27 20.17 1.26 8.28
C ALA A 27 19.63 0.00 7.61
N ARG A 28 18.63 -0.65 8.22
CA ARG A 28 18.00 -1.86 7.68
C ARG A 28 17.30 -1.60 6.34
N VAL A 29 16.59 -0.47 6.23
CA VAL A 29 15.92 -0.07 5.00
C VAL A 29 16.93 0.17 3.88
N TRP A 30 18.02 0.88 4.16
CA TRP A 30 19.05 1.13 3.16
C TRP A 30 19.68 -0.18 2.66
N VAL A 31 20.17 -1.02 3.56
CA VAL A 31 20.82 -2.30 3.19
C VAL A 31 19.87 -3.20 2.40
N SER A 32 18.58 -3.28 2.82
CA SER A 32 17.62 -4.18 2.19
C SER A 32 17.15 -3.69 0.81
N LYS A 33 17.00 -2.37 0.62
CA LYS A 33 16.31 -1.82 -0.56
C LYS A 33 17.18 -1.03 -1.52
N TYR A 34 18.30 -0.44 -1.05
CA TYR A 34 19.06 0.55 -1.83
C TYR A 34 20.51 0.22 -2.05
N ALA A 35 21.18 -0.53 -1.16
CA ALA A 35 22.53 -0.99 -1.39
C ALA A 35 22.62 -1.75 -2.72
N MET A 36 23.67 -1.49 -3.50
CA MET A 36 23.87 -2.13 -4.79
C MET A 36 24.05 -3.64 -4.64
N LYS A 37 23.24 -4.40 -5.38
CA LYS A 37 23.23 -5.86 -5.36
C LYS A 37 23.18 -6.44 -6.76
N ASP A 38 23.73 -7.64 -6.89
CA ASP A 38 23.52 -8.47 -8.08
C ASP A 38 22.23 -9.32 -7.96
N SER A 39 21.97 -10.14 -8.96
CA SER A 39 20.82 -11.07 -9.00
C SER A 39 20.94 -12.24 -8.00
N PHE A 40 22.10 -12.44 -7.37
CA PHE A 40 22.36 -13.47 -6.38
C PHE A 40 22.28 -12.94 -4.95
N GLY A 41 22.05 -11.61 -4.79
CA GLY A 41 21.94 -10.96 -3.49
C GLY A 41 23.31 -10.55 -2.89
N ASN A 42 24.41 -10.64 -3.62
CA ASN A 42 25.69 -10.12 -3.18
C ASN A 42 25.64 -8.60 -3.07
N ILE A 43 26.12 -8.05 -1.96
CA ILE A 43 26.10 -6.62 -1.66
C ILE A 43 27.49 -6.03 -2.01
N TYR A 44 27.50 -4.96 -2.80
CA TYR A 44 28.71 -4.30 -3.31
C TYR A 44 29.00 -2.95 -2.64
N GLU A 45 28.12 -2.48 -1.79
CA GLU A 45 28.24 -1.21 -1.04
C GLU A 45 28.11 -1.47 0.46
N VAL A 46 29.02 -0.92 1.27
CA VAL A 46 28.98 -1.14 2.70
C VAL A 46 28.21 -0.06 3.47
N SER A 47 28.02 1.11 2.83
CA SER A 47 27.33 2.25 3.43
C SER A 47 26.67 3.14 2.39
N PRO A 48 25.72 4.03 2.78
CA PRO A 48 25.18 5.05 1.88
C PRO A 48 26.21 5.95 1.22
N THR A 49 27.38 6.14 1.84
CA THR A 49 28.47 6.93 1.25
C THR A 49 28.94 6.35 -0.09
N ASP A 50 29.08 5.01 -0.17
CA ASP A 50 29.47 4.34 -1.43
C ASP A 50 28.43 4.57 -2.52
N MET A 51 27.15 4.47 -2.18
CA MET A 51 26.02 4.74 -3.08
C MET A 51 26.07 6.19 -3.59
N HIS A 52 26.30 7.16 -2.71
CA HIS A 52 26.34 8.58 -3.08
C HIS A 52 27.54 8.87 -3.99
N HIS A 53 28.72 8.26 -3.76
CA HIS A 53 29.85 8.36 -4.67
C HIS A 53 29.55 7.77 -6.05
N ARG A 54 28.92 6.58 -6.09
CA ARG A 54 28.51 5.96 -7.35
C ARG A 54 27.58 6.87 -8.17
N ILE A 55 26.57 7.43 -7.52
CA ILE A 55 25.60 8.33 -8.16
C ILE A 55 26.30 9.61 -8.63
N ALA A 56 27.12 10.24 -7.76
CA ALA A 56 27.82 11.49 -8.08
C ALA A 56 28.77 11.32 -9.25
N LYS A 57 29.48 10.21 -9.32
CA LYS A 57 30.38 9.88 -10.46
C LYS A 57 29.63 9.81 -11.78
N GLU A 58 28.47 9.13 -11.81
CA GLU A 58 27.69 8.98 -13.05
C GLU A 58 27.01 10.30 -13.47
N ILE A 59 26.50 11.10 -12.51
CA ILE A 59 25.99 12.44 -12.81
C ILE A 59 27.11 13.32 -13.38
N ALA A 60 28.29 13.36 -12.73
CA ALA A 60 29.43 14.14 -13.24
C ALA A 60 29.88 13.67 -14.65
N ARG A 61 29.77 12.38 -14.94
CA ARG A 61 30.04 11.84 -16.30
C ARG A 61 29.06 12.41 -17.33
N ILE A 62 27.76 12.50 -16.99
CA ILE A 62 26.78 13.12 -17.89
C ILE A 62 27.03 14.62 -18.00
N GLU A 63 27.23 15.31 -16.90
CA GLU A 63 27.52 16.74 -16.86
C GLU A 63 28.72 17.13 -17.74
N SER A 64 29.76 16.28 -17.83
CA SER A 64 30.95 16.51 -18.67
C SER A 64 30.64 16.63 -20.16
N LYS A 65 29.44 16.26 -20.61
CA LYS A 65 28.98 16.42 -22.00
C LYS A 65 28.49 17.84 -22.29
N TYR A 66 28.30 18.67 -21.27
CA TYR A 66 27.67 19.98 -21.36
C TYR A 66 28.61 21.09 -20.90
N ALA A 67 28.25 22.35 -21.17
CA ALA A 67 28.97 23.49 -20.64
C ALA A 67 28.74 23.69 -19.15
N ASN A 68 29.75 24.20 -18.43
CA ASN A 68 29.69 24.47 -16.99
C ASN A 68 29.29 23.23 -16.14
N PRO A 69 29.96 22.10 -16.26
CA PRO A 69 29.60 20.86 -15.60
C PRO A 69 29.79 20.96 -14.09
N MET A 70 28.85 20.38 -13.34
CA MET A 70 29.07 20.04 -11.93
C MET A 70 30.07 18.88 -11.85
N ASN A 71 31.05 18.99 -10.94
CA ASN A 71 31.99 17.91 -10.70
C ASN A 71 31.43 16.88 -9.67
N GLU A 72 32.11 15.73 -9.56
CA GLU A 72 31.69 14.64 -8.67
C GLU A 72 31.59 15.09 -7.21
N GLN A 73 32.55 15.88 -6.72
CA GLN A 73 32.54 16.34 -5.31
C GLN A 73 31.38 17.31 -5.04
N GLU A 74 31.02 18.13 -5.97
CA GLU A 74 29.87 19.04 -5.87
C GLU A 74 28.57 18.25 -5.79
N VAL A 75 28.37 17.27 -6.69
CA VAL A 75 27.19 16.41 -6.67
C VAL A 75 27.15 15.58 -5.38
N PHE A 76 28.27 14.98 -4.98
CA PHE A 76 28.36 14.22 -3.74
C PHE A 76 27.93 15.04 -2.52
N SER A 77 28.40 16.29 -2.42
CA SER A 77 28.05 17.18 -1.29
C SER A 77 26.57 17.50 -1.18
N LEU A 78 25.83 17.44 -2.30
CA LEU A 78 24.36 17.62 -2.31
C LEU A 78 23.61 16.38 -1.85
N LEU A 79 24.19 15.18 -2.06
CA LEU A 79 23.56 13.88 -1.76
C LEU A 79 23.90 13.38 -0.36
N ASP A 80 25.13 13.65 0.11
CA ASP A 80 25.69 13.01 1.29
C ASP A 80 24.84 13.24 2.56
N HIS A 81 24.73 12.20 3.38
CA HIS A 81 23.88 12.14 4.56
C HIS A 81 22.38 12.40 4.28
N PHE A 82 21.94 12.22 3.02
CA PHE A 82 20.57 12.55 2.58
C PHE A 82 20.17 13.98 2.99
N ARG A 83 21.14 14.86 3.01
CA ARG A 83 20.99 16.18 3.61
C ARG A 83 20.14 17.11 2.75
N TYR A 84 20.46 17.28 1.48
CA TYR A 84 19.83 18.26 0.62
C TYR A 84 18.97 17.66 -0.50
N ILE A 85 19.55 16.73 -1.26
CA ILE A 85 18.95 16.14 -2.45
C ILE A 85 18.91 14.62 -2.29
N ILE A 86 17.74 14.05 -2.47
CA ILE A 86 17.47 12.62 -2.32
C ILE A 86 16.84 12.09 -3.60
N PRO A 87 17.58 11.37 -4.45
CA PRO A 87 17.02 10.65 -5.57
C PRO A 87 16.01 9.61 -5.10
N ALA A 88 14.98 9.32 -5.89
CA ALA A 88 14.03 8.27 -5.54
C ALA A 88 14.63 6.86 -5.71
N GLY A 89 13.88 5.83 -5.31
CA GLY A 89 14.40 4.48 -5.20
C GLY A 89 14.99 3.89 -6.46
N SER A 90 14.39 4.10 -7.64
CA SER A 90 14.92 3.56 -8.90
C SER A 90 16.24 4.23 -9.31
N PRO A 91 16.38 5.57 -9.27
CA PRO A 91 17.68 6.21 -9.44
C PRO A 91 18.74 5.75 -8.43
N MET A 92 18.40 5.68 -7.13
CA MET A 92 19.37 5.25 -6.10
C MET A 92 19.92 3.85 -6.34
N THR A 93 19.08 2.91 -6.76
CA THR A 93 19.50 1.52 -7.00
C THR A 93 20.10 1.29 -8.39
N GLY A 94 19.69 2.08 -9.38
CA GLY A 94 19.99 1.80 -10.79
C GLY A 94 21.11 2.62 -11.40
N ILE A 95 21.38 3.86 -10.93
CA ILE A 95 22.48 4.68 -11.46
C ILE A 95 23.80 4.00 -11.17
N GLY A 96 24.60 3.76 -12.21
CA GLY A 96 25.90 3.09 -12.10
C GLY A 96 25.84 1.62 -11.65
N ASN A 97 24.68 1.01 -11.60
CA ASN A 97 24.52 -0.41 -11.33
C ASN A 97 24.48 -1.20 -12.64
N ASP A 98 25.54 -1.96 -12.90
CA ASP A 98 25.67 -2.81 -14.09
C ASP A 98 25.29 -4.27 -13.84
N HIS A 99 24.94 -4.63 -12.61
CA HIS A 99 24.52 -5.98 -12.24
C HIS A 99 23.04 -6.25 -12.56
N GLN A 100 22.24 -5.18 -12.69
CA GLN A 100 20.81 -5.28 -12.97
C GLN A 100 20.41 -4.40 -14.16
N VAL A 101 19.74 -5.00 -15.13
CA VAL A 101 19.18 -4.28 -16.29
C VAL A 101 17.78 -3.80 -15.93
N ALA A 102 17.70 -2.61 -15.35
CA ALA A 102 16.45 -1.99 -14.88
C ALA A 102 16.39 -0.51 -15.30
N SER A 103 15.19 0.04 -15.32
CA SER A 103 14.91 1.45 -15.56
C SER A 103 15.23 2.31 -14.33
N LEU A 104 15.61 3.56 -14.57
CA LEU A 104 15.74 4.60 -13.54
C LEU A 104 14.41 5.33 -13.31
N SER A 105 13.39 5.11 -14.14
CA SER A 105 12.07 5.67 -13.97
C SER A 105 11.30 4.91 -12.90
N ASN A 106 10.64 5.64 -12.00
CA ASN A 106 9.83 5.04 -10.93
C ASN A 106 8.45 4.64 -11.42
N CYS A 107 7.88 5.41 -12.35
CA CYS A 107 6.48 5.33 -12.71
C CYS A 107 6.27 5.55 -14.21
N PHE A 108 5.30 4.81 -14.76
CA PHE A 108 4.89 4.85 -16.14
C PHE A 108 3.38 4.91 -16.24
N VAL A 109 2.88 5.47 -17.32
CA VAL A 109 1.51 5.25 -17.79
C VAL A 109 1.58 4.56 -19.14
N ILE A 110 0.73 3.57 -19.35
CA ILE A 110 0.56 2.89 -20.61
C ILE A 110 -0.86 3.10 -21.14
N GLY A 111 -1.06 2.92 -22.40
CA GLY A 111 -2.33 3.06 -23.07
C GLY A 111 -2.15 2.81 -24.57
N ILE A 112 -3.22 2.51 -25.25
CA ILE A 112 -3.20 2.32 -26.70
C ILE A 112 -3.79 3.56 -27.35
N GLU A 113 -3.05 4.15 -28.28
CA GLU A 113 -3.56 5.24 -29.09
C GLU A 113 -4.60 4.68 -30.08
N GLY A 114 -5.73 5.36 -30.20
CA GLY A 114 -6.82 4.96 -31.07
C GLY A 114 -7.81 4.02 -30.38
N ASP A 115 -8.24 2.95 -31.03
CA ASP A 115 -9.23 2.01 -30.53
C ASP A 115 -8.61 0.97 -29.59
N ALA A 116 -8.68 1.27 -28.29
CA ALA A 116 -8.19 0.41 -27.21
C ALA A 116 -9.23 -0.63 -26.71
N ASP A 117 -10.39 -0.75 -27.35
CA ASP A 117 -11.50 -1.56 -26.91
C ASP A 117 -11.54 -2.96 -27.57
N SER A 118 -10.45 -3.42 -28.15
CA SER A 118 -10.31 -4.78 -28.63
C SER A 118 -9.69 -5.70 -27.59
N TYR A 119 -10.04 -7.00 -27.66
CA TYR A 119 -9.42 -8.00 -26.79
C TYR A 119 -7.89 -8.04 -26.94
N GLY A 120 -7.39 -7.83 -28.18
CA GLY A 120 -5.96 -7.74 -28.45
C GLY A 120 -5.32 -6.55 -27.75
N ALA A 121 -5.96 -5.37 -27.77
CA ALA A 121 -5.48 -4.18 -27.07
C ALA A 121 -5.45 -4.39 -25.56
N ILE A 122 -6.51 -4.98 -24.99
CA ILE A 122 -6.61 -5.27 -23.55
C ILE A 122 -5.49 -6.23 -23.10
N MET A 123 -5.25 -7.31 -23.89
CA MET A 123 -4.16 -8.26 -23.58
C MET A 123 -2.78 -7.65 -23.76
N ARG A 124 -2.62 -6.75 -24.76
CA ARG A 124 -1.36 -6.04 -24.96
C ARG A 124 -1.01 -5.17 -23.76
N LEU A 125 -1.97 -4.46 -23.19
CA LEU A 125 -1.73 -3.67 -21.98
C LEU A 125 -1.36 -4.54 -20.76
N ASP A 126 -1.93 -5.74 -20.62
CA ASP A 126 -1.56 -6.68 -19.58
C ASP A 126 -0.09 -7.13 -19.70
N GLU A 127 0.33 -7.46 -20.92
CA GLU A 127 1.72 -7.79 -21.22
C GLU A 127 2.67 -6.61 -20.96
N GLU A 128 2.36 -5.42 -21.46
CA GLU A 128 3.18 -4.21 -21.28
C GLU A 128 3.31 -3.85 -19.79
N GLN A 129 2.24 -3.99 -19.01
CA GLN A 129 2.26 -3.79 -17.57
C GLN A 129 3.30 -4.69 -16.88
N VAL A 130 3.30 -5.98 -17.18
CA VAL A 130 4.24 -6.95 -16.61
C VAL A 130 5.67 -6.65 -17.05
N GLN A 131 5.88 -6.30 -18.34
CA GLN A 131 7.19 -5.97 -18.88
C GLN A 131 7.82 -4.75 -18.19
N LEU A 132 7.02 -3.75 -17.79
CA LEU A 132 7.50 -2.60 -17.03
C LEU A 132 7.77 -2.95 -15.57
N MET A 133 6.87 -3.72 -14.95
CA MET A 133 7.01 -4.09 -13.54
C MET A 133 8.26 -4.93 -13.29
N LYS A 134 8.63 -5.84 -14.18
CA LYS A 134 9.89 -6.61 -14.06
C LYS A 134 11.14 -5.74 -14.14
N ARG A 135 11.03 -4.51 -14.69
CA ARG A 135 12.11 -3.50 -14.76
C ARG A 135 11.98 -2.44 -13.67
N ARG A 136 11.23 -2.73 -12.57
CA ARG A 136 11.04 -1.90 -11.38
C ARG A 136 10.09 -0.72 -11.54
N GLY A 137 9.38 -0.58 -12.66
CA GLY A 137 8.39 0.47 -12.88
C GLY A 137 7.07 0.21 -12.16
N GLY A 138 6.48 1.25 -11.54
CA GLY A 138 5.06 1.29 -11.22
C GLY A 138 4.26 1.70 -12.45
N VAL A 139 3.05 1.16 -12.64
CA VAL A 139 2.28 1.35 -13.86
C VAL A 139 0.90 1.91 -13.55
N GLY A 140 0.42 2.82 -14.39
CA GLY A 140 -0.96 3.27 -14.40
C GLY A 140 -1.57 3.13 -15.78
N HIS A 141 -2.85 2.79 -15.86
CA HIS A 141 -3.60 2.89 -17.11
C HIS A 141 -5.10 3.11 -16.88
N ASP A 142 -5.75 3.66 -17.89
CA ASP A 142 -7.15 4.06 -17.86
C ASP A 142 -8.04 3.03 -18.55
N LEU A 143 -9.16 2.72 -17.94
CA LEU A 143 -10.14 1.74 -18.46
C LEU A 143 -11.33 2.40 -19.19
N SER A 144 -11.35 3.72 -19.29
CA SER A 144 -12.49 4.47 -19.85
C SER A 144 -12.76 4.18 -21.33
N GLN A 145 -11.80 3.59 -22.04
CA GLN A 145 -11.94 3.23 -23.46
C GLN A 145 -12.53 1.83 -23.67
N ILE A 146 -12.67 1.01 -22.63
CA ILE A 146 -13.26 -0.33 -22.72
C ILE A 146 -14.79 -0.17 -22.68
N ARG A 147 -15.49 -0.81 -23.63
CA ARG A 147 -16.95 -0.72 -23.70
C ARG A 147 -17.65 -1.24 -22.45
N PRO A 148 -18.78 -0.62 -22.06
CA PRO A 148 -19.49 -1.01 -20.85
C PRO A 148 -20.16 -2.38 -20.97
N LYS A 149 -20.52 -2.94 -19.81
CA LYS A 149 -21.23 -4.21 -19.70
C LYS A 149 -22.53 -4.19 -20.52
N GLY A 150 -22.76 -5.28 -21.27
CA GLY A 150 -23.96 -5.44 -22.12
C GLY A 150 -23.85 -4.79 -23.51
N SER A 151 -22.79 -4.03 -23.79
CA SER A 151 -22.57 -3.50 -25.14
C SER A 151 -22.30 -4.63 -26.13
N PRO A 152 -22.76 -4.52 -27.39
CA PRO A 152 -22.57 -5.57 -28.38
C PRO A 152 -21.07 -5.77 -28.72
N VAL A 153 -20.71 -7.03 -28.93
CA VAL A 153 -19.38 -7.42 -29.43
C VAL A 153 -19.54 -8.33 -30.66
N ASN A 154 -18.61 -8.20 -31.62
CA ASN A 154 -18.65 -8.97 -32.86
C ASN A 154 -17.97 -10.33 -32.74
N ASN A 155 -18.28 -11.07 -31.66
CA ASN A 155 -17.79 -12.41 -31.42
C ASN A 155 -18.87 -13.32 -30.80
N SER A 156 -18.54 -14.57 -30.50
CA SER A 156 -19.49 -15.57 -29.97
C SER A 156 -20.08 -15.21 -28.58
N ALA A 157 -19.51 -14.24 -27.85
CA ALA A 157 -20.02 -13.79 -26.57
C ALA A 157 -21.23 -12.85 -26.71
N LEU A 158 -21.44 -12.23 -27.87
CA LEU A 158 -22.51 -11.30 -28.22
C LEU A 158 -22.50 -9.99 -27.41
N THR A 159 -22.13 -10.00 -26.15
CA THR A 159 -22.09 -8.84 -25.27
C THR A 159 -20.82 -8.76 -24.43
N SER A 160 -20.43 -7.52 -24.09
CA SER A 160 -19.30 -7.22 -23.21
C SER A 160 -19.60 -7.58 -21.75
N THR A 161 -18.59 -8.04 -21.04
CA THR A 161 -18.63 -8.27 -19.58
C THR A 161 -18.38 -7.00 -18.77
N GLY A 162 -17.98 -5.90 -19.40
CA GLY A 162 -17.65 -4.63 -18.76
C GLY A 162 -16.26 -4.58 -18.13
N LEU A 163 -16.02 -3.61 -17.25
CA LEU A 163 -14.68 -3.28 -16.74
C LEU A 163 -14.15 -4.25 -15.69
N VAL A 164 -15.00 -4.76 -14.79
CA VAL A 164 -14.57 -5.47 -13.57
C VAL A 164 -13.71 -6.70 -13.84
N PRO A 165 -14.03 -7.59 -14.81
CA PRO A 165 -13.18 -8.74 -15.12
C PRO A 165 -11.76 -8.36 -15.57
N PHE A 166 -11.61 -7.24 -16.27
CA PHE A 166 -10.30 -6.75 -16.71
C PHE A 166 -9.54 -6.11 -15.57
N MET A 167 -10.21 -5.44 -14.62
CA MET A 167 -9.59 -4.97 -13.38
C MET A 167 -8.98 -6.13 -12.58
N GLU A 168 -9.71 -7.24 -12.44
CA GLU A 168 -9.24 -8.44 -11.75
C GLU A 168 -8.02 -9.05 -12.47
N ARG A 169 -8.06 -9.09 -13.81
CA ARG A 169 -6.94 -9.58 -14.62
C ARG A 169 -5.67 -8.77 -14.36
N TYR A 170 -5.70 -7.46 -14.56
CA TYR A 170 -4.56 -6.58 -14.36
C TYR A 170 -4.04 -6.60 -12.91
N SER A 171 -4.96 -6.69 -11.95
CA SER A 171 -4.63 -6.86 -10.54
C SER A 171 -3.89 -8.18 -10.26
N ASN A 172 -4.28 -9.27 -10.91
CA ASN A 172 -3.63 -10.58 -10.77
C ASN A 172 -2.23 -10.55 -11.35
N SER A 173 -2.06 -10.05 -12.57
CA SER A 173 -0.75 -9.92 -13.22
C SER A 173 0.23 -9.09 -12.38
N THR A 174 -0.25 -8.03 -11.72
CA THR A 174 0.56 -7.23 -10.79
C THR A 174 1.11 -8.05 -9.62
N ARG A 175 0.33 -9.00 -9.10
CA ARG A 175 0.75 -9.83 -7.97
C ARG A 175 1.76 -10.91 -8.33
N GLU A 176 1.81 -11.28 -9.59
CA GLU A 176 2.75 -12.29 -10.11
C GLU A 176 4.18 -11.75 -10.19
N VAL A 177 4.34 -10.42 -10.35
CA VAL A 177 5.66 -9.80 -10.52
C VAL A 177 6.26 -9.42 -9.17
N ALA A 178 7.34 -10.09 -8.81
CA ALA A 178 8.18 -9.72 -7.66
C ALA A 178 9.27 -8.72 -8.10
N GLN A 179 9.53 -7.71 -7.28
CA GLN A 179 10.54 -6.66 -7.51
C GLN A 179 11.54 -6.61 -6.33
N ASP A 180 12.26 -7.69 -6.08
CA ASP A 180 13.25 -7.79 -4.98
C ASP A 180 12.67 -7.26 -3.63
N GLY A 181 11.71 -7.99 -3.09
CA GLY A 181 11.02 -7.62 -1.83
C GLY A 181 9.96 -6.52 -1.95
N ARG A 182 9.70 -6.00 -3.17
CA ARG A 182 8.57 -5.13 -3.48
C ARG A 182 7.56 -5.87 -4.35
N ARG A 183 6.28 -5.59 -4.18
CA ARG A 183 5.25 -6.02 -5.13
C ARG A 183 5.17 -5.01 -6.27
N GLY A 184 4.72 -5.44 -7.44
CA GLY A 184 4.32 -4.56 -8.51
C GLY A 184 3.32 -3.50 -7.99
N ALA A 185 3.33 -2.30 -8.54
CA ALA A 185 2.41 -1.24 -8.19
C ALA A 185 1.59 -0.84 -9.42
N LEU A 186 0.27 -0.84 -9.28
CA LEU A 186 -0.68 -0.57 -10.35
C LEU A 186 -1.69 0.49 -9.95
N MET A 187 -1.99 1.43 -10.85
CA MET A 187 -3.14 2.32 -10.81
C MET A 187 -4.09 1.96 -11.95
N LEU A 188 -5.35 1.71 -11.61
CA LEU A 188 -6.44 1.64 -12.56
C LEU A 188 -7.34 2.86 -12.37
N SER A 189 -7.62 3.58 -13.44
CA SER A 189 -8.51 4.73 -13.42
C SER A 189 -9.68 4.55 -14.38
N VAL A 190 -10.77 5.25 -14.09
CA VAL A 190 -11.94 5.36 -14.99
C VAL A 190 -12.55 6.74 -14.90
N SER A 191 -13.05 7.26 -16.02
CA SER A 191 -13.85 8.48 -16.02
C SER A 191 -15.21 8.26 -15.38
N ILE A 192 -15.69 9.21 -14.59
CA ILE A 192 -17.04 9.21 -14.02
C ILE A 192 -18.12 9.20 -15.12
N LYS A 193 -17.77 9.66 -16.33
CA LYS A 193 -18.65 9.61 -17.51
C LYS A 193 -18.94 8.20 -18.00
N HIS A 194 -18.11 7.24 -17.64
CA HIS A 194 -18.24 5.87 -18.12
C HIS A 194 -19.46 5.17 -17.48
N PRO A 195 -20.32 4.46 -18.24
CA PRO A 195 -21.51 3.79 -17.71
C PRO A 195 -21.25 2.73 -16.64
N ASP A 196 -20.06 2.11 -16.65
CA ASP A 196 -19.63 1.13 -15.65
C ASP A 196 -18.84 1.74 -14.47
N SER A 197 -18.75 3.07 -14.35
CA SER A 197 -18.02 3.71 -13.27
C SER A 197 -18.53 3.30 -11.88
N GLU A 198 -19.82 3.06 -11.73
CA GLU A 198 -20.39 2.55 -10.47
C GLU A 198 -19.88 1.16 -10.13
N ALA A 199 -19.84 0.25 -11.09
CA ALA A 199 -19.29 -1.10 -10.90
C ALA A 199 -17.78 -1.07 -10.59
N PHE A 200 -17.05 -0.15 -11.21
CA PHE A 200 -15.62 0.10 -10.91
C PHE A 200 -15.42 0.59 -9.47
N ILE A 201 -16.24 1.53 -8.99
CA ILE A 201 -16.21 2.08 -7.63
C ILE A 201 -16.48 0.96 -6.61
N ASP A 202 -17.37 0.04 -6.90
CA ASP A 202 -17.73 -1.06 -6.02
C ASP A 202 -16.77 -2.26 -6.11
N ALA A 203 -15.86 -2.31 -7.08
CA ALA A 203 -15.06 -3.50 -7.37
C ALA A 203 -14.22 -3.98 -6.18
N LYS A 204 -13.74 -3.08 -5.33
CA LYS A 204 -12.93 -3.41 -4.14
C LYS A 204 -13.76 -3.55 -2.85
N MET A 205 -15.06 -3.35 -2.90
CA MET A 205 -15.94 -3.57 -1.75
C MET A 205 -16.14 -5.07 -1.45
N THR A 206 -15.87 -5.93 -2.41
CA THR A 206 -15.82 -7.39 -2.20
C THR A 206 -14.41 -7.76 -1.75
N GLU A 207 -14.31 -8.39 -0.58
CA GLU A 207 -13.04 -8.82 -0.01
C GLU A 207 -12.29 -9.76 -0.97
N GLY A 208 -10.99 -9.57 -1.11
CA GLY A 208 -10.12 -10.37 -1.98
C GLY A 208 -10.13 -9.99 -3.46
N LYS A 209 -10.99 -9.06 -3.90
CA LYS A 209 -11.02 -8.59 -5.30
C LYS A 209 -10.11 -7.40 -5.54
N VAL A 210 -9.48 -7.36 -6.71
CA VAL A 210 -8.63 -6.25 -7.20
C VAL A 210 -7.57 -5.80 -6.19
N THR A 211 -6.99 -6.74 -5.43
CA THR A 211 -6.04 -6.44 -4.34
C THR A 211 -4.66 -6.01 -4.81
N GLY A 212 -4.32 -6.20 -6.08
CA GLY A 212 -3.04 -5.83 -6.69
C GLY A 212 -3.02 -4.43 -7.33
N ALA A 213 -4.13 -3.68 -7.26
CA ALA A 213 -4.24 -2.36 -7.88
C ALA A 213 -4.79 -1.32 -6.91
N ASN A 214 -4.30 -0.09 -6.99
CA ASN A 214 -5.01 1.10 -6.52
C ASN A 214 -6.06 1.47 -7.56
N VAL A 215 -7.21 1.95 -7.14
CA VAL A 215 -8.28 2.38 -8.04
C VAL A 215 -8.63 3.84 -7.80
N SER A 216 -8.78 4.61 -8.86
CA SER A 216 -9.15 6.04 -8.78
C SER A 216 -10.18 6.41 -9.82
N VAL A 217 -11.12 7.27 -9.45
CA VAL A 217 -12.15 7.79 -10.34
C VAL A 217 -11.75 9.19 -10.80
N LYS A 218 -11.77 9.39 -12.12
CA LYS A 218 -11.58 10.70 -12.74
C LYS A 218 -12.90 11.45 -12.73
N ILE A 219 -13.01 12.46 -11.87
CA ILE A 219 -14.22 13.25 -11.66
C ILE A 219 -14.06 14.58 -12.39
N ASP A 220 -15.08 14.93 -13.20
CA ASP A 220 -15.15 16.24 -13.85
C ASP A 220 -15.93 17.27 -13.03
N ASP A 221 -15.75 18.55 -13.36
CA ASP A 221 -16.40 19.66 -12.67
C ASP A 221 -17.94 19.61 -12.82
N ALA A 222 -18.44 19.12 -13.97
CA ALA A 222 -19.88 18.99 -14.23
C ALA A 222 -20.54 17.96 -13.30
N PHE A 223 -19.87 16.83 -13.04
CA PHE A 223 -20.34 15.83 -12.09
C PHE A 223 -20.35 16.38 -10.67
N MET A 224 -19.26 17.03 -10.24
CA MET A 224 -19.18 17.62 -8.89
C MET A 224 -20.30 18.63 -8.69
N GLN A 225 -20.51 19.54 -9.64
CA GLN A 225 -21.59 20.52 -9.56
C GLN A 225 -22.98 19.88 -9.54
N ALA A 226 -23.20 18.85 -10.37
CA ALA A 226 -24.47 18.13 -10.40
C ALA A 226 -24.74 17.36 -9.08
N ALA A 227 -23.68 16.79 -8.47
CA ALA A 227 -23.80 16.11 -7.19
C ALA A 227 -24.18 17.06 -6.05
N ILE A 228 -23.58 18.24 -5.99
CA ILE A 228 -23.88 19.30 -5.02
C ILE A 228 -25.30 19.84 -5.21
N ASP A 229 -25.69 20.10 -6.45
CA ASP A 229 -27.03 20.64 -6.79
C ASP A 229 -28.13 19.58 -6.73
N GLY A 230 -27.79 18.29 -6.58
CA GLY A 230 -28.77 17.19 -6.63
C GLY A 230 -29.38 16.97 -8.01
N LYS A 231 -28.67 17.34 -9.08
CA LYS A 231 -29.11 17.20 -10.48
C LYS A 231 -28.72 15.85 -11.07
N PRO A 232 -29.43 15.40 -12.14
CA PRO A 232 -28.99 14.24 -12.91
C PRO A 232 -27.68 14.53 -13.65
N TYR A 233 -26.94 13.45 -13.95
CA TYR A 233 -25.72 13.48 -14.73
C TYR A 233 -25.77 12.40 -15.81
N THR A 234 -25.32 12.71 -17.01
CA THR A 234 -25.33 11.76 -18.13
C THR A 234 -24.00 11.08 -18.26
N GLN A 235 -24.00 9.77 -18.10
CA GLN A 235 -22.90 8.89 -18.49
C GLN A 235 -23.02 8.48 -19.94
N GLN A 236 -21.89 8.25 -20.59
CA GLN A 236 -21.89 7.90 -22.01
C GLN A 236 -20.67 7.06 -22.41
N PHE A 237 -20.81 6.32 -23.53
CA PHE A 237 -19.71 5.61 -24.15
C PHE A 237 -19.82 5.70 -25.70
N PRO A 238 -18.71 5.97 -26.40
CA PRO A 238 -17.42 6.43 -25.89
C PRO A 238 -17.54 7.73 -25.09
N ILE A 239 -16.70 7.91 -24.09
CA ILE A 239 -16.85 9.00 -23.10
C ILE A 239 -16.71 10.40 -23.69
N ASP A 240 -15.93 10.54 -24.77
CA ASP A 240 -15.66 11.82 -25.46
C ASP A 240 -16.39 11.93 -26.81
N ALA A 241 -17.27 10.98 -27.17
CA ALA A 241 -17.98 11.00 -28.43
C ALA A 241 -19.06 12.07 -28.42
N ALA A 242 -19.17 12.82 -29.53
CA ALA A 242 -20.28 13.77 -29.75
C ALA A 242 -21.62 13.04 -29.94
N ASP A 243 -21.60 11.86 -30.57
CA ASP A 243 -22.73 10.95 -30.74
C ASP A 243 -22.39 9.58 -30.10
N PRO A 244 -22.57 9.42 -28.81
CA PRO A 244 -22.22 8.19 -28.11
C PRO A 244 -23.21 7.05 -28.36
N GLN A 245 -22.67 5.84 -28.41
CA GLN A 245 -23.44 4.60 -28.61
C GLN A 245 -24.30 4.25 -27.40
N VAL A 246 -23.85 4.61 -26.20
CA VAL A 246 -24.55 4.37 -24.93
C VAL A 246 -24.72 5.69 -24.20
N LYS A 247 -25.94 5.98 -23.73
CA LYS A 247 -26.24 7.08 -22.81
C LYS A 247 -27.01 6.54 -21.62
N LYS A 248 -26.64 6.97 -20.41
CA LYS A 248 -27.32 6.57 -19.18
C LYS A 248 -27.42 7.80 -18.27
N GLU A 249 -28.63 8.18 -17.90
CA GLU A 249 -28.84 9.22 -16.90
C GLU A 249 -28.78 8.59 -15.50
N ILE A 250 -28.07 9.24 -14.60
CA ILE A 250 -27.88 8.80 -13.21
C ILE A 250 -28.12 9.96 -12.23
N SER A 251 -28.37 9.63 -10.97
CA SER A 251 -28.29 10.60 -9.87
C SER A 251 -26.84 10.86 -9.50
N ALA A 252 -26.32 12.04 -9.85
CA ALA A 252 -24.95 12.43 -9.46
C ALA A 252 -24.76 12.39 -7.95
N LYS A 253 -25.74 12.87 -7.18
CA LYS A 253 -25.71 12.85 -5.71
C LYS A 253 -25.62 11.44 -5.13
N ALA A 254 -26.39 10.48 -5.67
CA ALA A 254 -26.37 9.10 -5.19
C ALA A 254 -25.01 8.42 -5.47
N LEU A 255 -24.44 8.64 -6.66
CA LEU A 255 -23.12 8.10 -7.01
C LEU A 255 -22.02 8.75 -6.18
N TRP A 256 -22.10 10.07 -5.93
CA TRP A 256 -21.17 10.77 -5.05
C TRP A 256 -21.21 10.22 -3.61
N GLN A 257 -22.40 10.01 -3.05
CA GLN A 257 -22.55 9.41 -1.72
C GLN A 257 -21.96 8.00 -1.67
N LYS A 258 -22.08 7.22 -2.74
CA LYS A 258 -21.45 5.89 -2.85
C LYS A 258 -19.91 5.98 -2.85
N ILE A 259 -19.34 6.92 -3.62
CA ILE A 259 -17.88 7.17 -3.61
C ILE A 259 -17.39 7.49 -2.20
N VAL A 260 -18.08 8.42 -1.52
CA VAL A 260 -17.76 8.84 -0.16
C VAL A 260 -17.85 7.65 0.82
N HIS A 261 -18.93 6.87 0.74
CA HIS A 261 -19.13 5.69 1.58
C HIS A 261 -18.01 4.66 1.37
N ASN A 262 -17.68 4.34 0.13
CA ASN A 262 -16.64 3.36 -0.19
C ASN A 262 -15.27 3.82 0.29
N ALA A 263 -14.93 5.10 0.07
CA ALA A 263 -13.69 5.68 0.55
C ALA A 263 -13.60 5.68 2.09
N TRP A 264 -14.68 6.02 2.78
CA TRP A 264 -14.77 5.94 4.24
C TRP A 264 -14.57 4.51 4.76
N LYS A 265 -15.15 3.53 4.08
CA LYS A 265 -15.14 2.13 4.50
C LYS A 265 -13.83 1.41 4.17
N SER A 266 -13.23 1.66 2.99
CA SER A 266 -12.09 0.90 2.45
C SER A 266 -10.90 1.74 2.03
N ALA A 267 -10.93 3.07 2.22
CA ALA A 267 -9.94 4.03 1.72
C ALA A 267 -9.80 4.05 0.18
N GLU A 268 -10.78 3.54 -0.54
CA GLU A 268 -10.83 3.52 -2.02
C GLU A 268 -12.29 3.62 -2.50
N PRO A 269 -12.53 4.23 -3.68
CA PRO A 269 -11.54 4.72 -4.65
C PRO A 269 -10.88 6.04 -4.21
N GLY A 270 -9.67 6.30 -4.74
CA GLY A 270 -9.08 7.64 -4.74
C GLY A 270 -9.83 8.54 -5.73
N ILE A 271 -9.70 9.85 -5.57
CA ILE A 271 -10.33 10.85 -6.44
C ILE A 271 -9.26 11.62 -7.21
N LEU A 272 -9.47 11.74 -8.52
CA LEU A 272 -8.71 12.60 -9.41
C LEU A 272 -9.65 13.67 -9.96
N PHE A 273 -9.44 14.94 -9.65
CA PHE A 273 -10.20 16.05 -10.18
C PHE A 273 -9.70 16.36 -11.59
N TRP A 274 -10.33 15.69 -12.56
CA TRP A 274 -9.77 15.54 -13.89
C TRP A 274 -9.70 16.83 -14.67
N ASP A 275 -10.73 17.68 -14.57
CA ASP A 275 -10.72 18.98 -15.25
C ASP A 275 -9.65 19.92 -14.68
N THR A 276 -9.37 19.85 -13.39
CA THR A 276 -8.27 20.60 -12.77
C THR A 276 -6.92 20.08 -13.25
N ILE A 277 -6.74 18.75 -13.35
CA ILE A 277 -5.52 18.13 -13.89
C ILE A 277 -5.26 18.64 -15.30
N ILE A 278 -6.24 18.52 -16.21
CA ILE A 278 -6.06 18.87 -17.62
C ILE A 278 -5.88 20.36 -17.83
N ARG A 279 -6.67 21.19 -17.12
CA ARG A 279 -6.59 22.65 -17.23
C ARG A 279 -5.22 23.19 -16.83
N GLU A 280 -4.61 22.63 -15.82
CA GLU A 280 -3.30 23.05 -15.30
C GLU A 280 -2.11 22.37 -15.99
N SER A 281 -2.36 21.34 -16.80
CA SER A 281 -1.32 20.52 -17.44
C SER A 281 -0.64 21.25 -18.58
N ILE A 282 0.66 21.46 -18.48
CA ILE A 282 1.47 21.96 -19.61
C ILE A 282 1.63 20.91 -20.72
N PRO A 283 1.91 19.64 -20.42
CA PRO A 283 1.99 18.59 -21.45
C PRO A 283 0.74 18.48 -22.32
N ASP A 284 -0.45 18.74 -21.80
CA ASP A 284 -1.70 18.71 -22.57
C ASP A 284 -1.81 19.83 -23.61
N CYS A 285 -0.97 20.86 -23.56
CA CYS A 285 -0.79 21.79 -24.67
C CYS A 285 -0.28 21.12 -25.94
N TYR A 286 0.27 19.92 -25.81
CA TYR A 286 0.80 19.07 -26.89
C TYR A 286 0.00 17.77 -27.07
N ALA A 287 -1.29 17.77 -26.68
CA ALA A 287 -2.14 16.57 -26.72
C ALA A 287 -2.22 15.94 -28.11
N ASP A 288 -2.25 16.75 -29.18
CA ASP A 288 -2.25 16.33 -30.58
C ASP A 288 -0.89 15.79 -31.06
N LEU A 289 0.17 16.02 -30.30
CA LEU A 289 1.51 15.47 -30.52
C LEU A 289 1.81 14.25 -29.64
N GLY A 290 0.75 13.64 -29.08
CA GLY A 290 0.84 12.43 -28.28
C GLY A 290 1.14 12.64 -26.79
N PHE A 291 0.98 13.87 -26.26
CA PHE A 291 1.16 14.17 -24.83
C PHE A 291 -0.15 14.34 -24.07
N ARG A 292 -1.25 13.84 -24.61
CA ARG A 292 -2.56 13.84 -23.89
C ARG A 292 -2.48 13.01 -22.63
N THR A 293 -2.74 13.60 -21.49
CA THR A 293 -2.83 12.92 -20.20
C THR A 293 -4.02 11.98 -20.15
N VAL A 294 -3.82 10.73 -19.76
CA VAL A 294 -4.89 9.70 -19.72
C VAL A 294 -5.08 9.09 -18.34
N SER A 295 -4.02 8.99 -17.53
CA SER A 295 -4.05 8.39 -16.19
C SER A 295 -2.94 8.98 -15.33
N THR A 296 -2.78 8.43 -14.13
CA THR A 296 -1.67 8.75 -13.24
C THR A 296 -0.85 7.50 -12.91
N ASN A 297 0.33 7.71 -12.33
CA ASN A 297 1.10 6.66 -11.68
C ASN A 297 0.36 6.08 -10.44
N PRO A 298 0.83 4.98 -9.82
CA PRO A 298 0.15 4.33 -8.70
C PRO A 298 -0.16 5.20 -7.48
N CYS A 299 0.62 6.24 -7.22
CA CYS A 299 0.44 7.14 -6.08
C CYS A 299 -0.31 8.45 -6.44
N GLY A 300 -0.64 8.67 -7.71
CA GLY A 300 -1.48 9.77 -8.17
C GLY A 300 -0.79 11.12 -8.35
N GLU A 301 0.51 11.22 -8.05
CA GLU A 301 1.24 12.50 -8.15
C GLU A 301 1.72 12.87 -9.55
N ILE A 302 1.65 11.94 -10.52
CA ILE A 302 2.16 12.19 -11.86
C ILE A 302 1.09 11.86 -12.89
N PRO A 303 0.30 12.83 -13.35
CA PRO A 303 -0.53 12.69 -14.54
C PRO A 303 0.34 12.53 -15.78
N LEU A 304 0.10 11.49 -16.56
CA LEU A 304 0.95 11.12 -17.71
C LEU A 304 0.12 10.75 -18.94
N CYS A 305 0.71 10.99 -20.11
CA CYS A 305 0.26 10.41 -21.37
C CYS A 305 0.79 8.97 -21.53
N PRO A 306 0.25 8.19 -22.48
CA PRO A 306 0.75 6.84 -22.74
C PRO A 306 2.23 6.81 -23.07
N TYR A 307 2.94 5.82 -22.51
CA TYR A 307 4.38 5.56 -22.70
C TYR A 307 5.31 6.65 -22.17
N ASP A 308 4.77 7.62 -21.42
CA ASP A 308 5.60 8.58 -20.70
C ASP A 308 5.93 8.06 -19.30
N SER A 309 6.97 8.62 -18.72
CA SER A 309 7.51 8.20 -17.44
C SER A 309 8.09 9.38 -16.68
N CYS A 310 8.20 9.24 -15.37
CA CYS A 310 8.83 10.26 -14.56
C CYS A 310 9.90 9.66 -13.64
N ARG A 311 11.00 10.39 -13.54
CA ARG A 311 12.07 10.18 -12.57
C ARG A 311 11.84 11.15 -11.45
N LEU A 312 12.07 10.71 -10.21
CA LEU A 312 11.74 11.46 -9.02
C LEU A 312 12.99 11.77 -8.20
N LEU A 313 12.97 12.96 -7.62
CA LEU A 313 13.98 13.45 -6.71
C LEU A 313 13.32 14.37 -5.70
N SER A 314 13.73 14.33 -4.44
CA SER A 314 13.19 15.18 -3.39
C SER A 314 14.26 16.09 -2.80
N VAL A 315 13.89 17.34 -2.53
CA VAL A 315 14.70 18.30 -1.77
C VAL A 315 14.26 18.23 -0.31
N ASN A 316 15.21 18.08 0.61
CA ASN A 316 14.94 17.96 2.04
C ASN A 316 14.76 19.37 2.66
N LEU A 317 13.52 19.80 2.84
CA LEU A 317 13.20 21.15 3.28
C LEU A 317 13.74 21.49 4.67
N TYR A 318 13.81 20.52 5.58
CA TYR A 318 14.34 20.72 6.92
C TYR A 318 15.78 21.25 6.91
N SER A 319 16.57 20.84 5.94
CA SER A 319 18.01 21.19 5.84
C SER A 319 18.28 22.67 5.50
N TYR A 320 17.25 23.41 5.15
CA TYR A 320 17.34 24.86 4.85
C TYR A 320 16.85 25.72 6.01
N VAL A 321 16.40 25.13 7.11
CA VAL A 321 16.06 25.89 8.33
C VAL A 321 17.34 26.15 9.13
N ARG A 322 17.68 27.42 9.27
CA ARG A 322 18.74 27.88 10.15
C ARG A 322 18.20 28.04 11.55
N ASN A 323 18.99 27.72 12.58
CA ASN A 323 18.58 27.76 13.99
C ASN A 323 17.22 27.10 14.25
N PRO A 324 17.02 25.81 13.82
CA PRO A 324 15.72 25.16 13.93
C PRO A 324 15.24 25.12 15.38
N PHE A 325 13.95 25.27 15.58
CA PHE A 325 13.26 25.20 16.87
C PHE A 325 13.65 26.31 17.87
N THR A 326 14.27 27.40 17.42
CA THR A 326 14.56 28.59 18.23
C THR A 326 13.73 29.77 17.73
N PRO A 327 13.63 30.85 18.56
CA PRO A 327 12.97 32.10 18.11
C PRO A 327 13.64 32.74 16.88
N GLU A 328 14.92 32.47 16.65
CA GLU A 328 15.72 32.97 15.53
C GLU A 328 15.65 32.06 14.30
N ALA A 329 14.75 31.09 14.30
CA ALA A 329 14.59 30.15 13.16
C ALA A 329 14.27 30.94 11.87
N SER A 330 14.97 30.63 10.79
CA SER A 330 14.76 31.24 9.49
C SER A 330 15.02 30.25 8.37
N PHE A 331 14.32 30.39 7.24
CA PHE A 331 14.52 29.54 6.07
C PHE A 331 15.50 30.19 5.10
N ASP A 332 16.52 29.46 4.70
CA ASP A 332 17.56 29.92 3.77
C ASP A 332 17.10 29.82 2.32
N PHE A 333 16.32 30.80 1.88
CA PHE A 333 15.78 30.81 0.51
C PHE A 333 16.86 30.90 -0.57
N ASP A 334 18.01 31.51 -0.32
CA ASP A 334 19.06 31.66 -1.33
C ASP A 334 19.78 30.33 -1.57
N LEU A 335 20.17 29.65 -0.49
CA LEU A 335 20.72 28.29 -0.59
C LEU A 335 19.70 27.32 -1.19
N PHE A 336 18.43 27.45 -0.82
CA PHE A 336 17.36 26.62 -1.36
C PHE A 336 17.20 26.80 -2.88
N LYS A 337 17.16 28.04 -3.38
CA LYS A 337 17.10 28.34 -4.82
C LYS A 337 18.27 27.73 -5.57
N GLU A 338 19.49 27.89 -5.05
CA GLU A 338 20.69 27.31 -5.66
C GLU A 338 20.58 25.79 -5.76
N HIS A 339 20.21 25.12 -4.68
CA HIS A 339 20.11 23.66 -4.65
C HIS A 339 18.94 23.14 -5.49
N VAL A 340 17.82 23.86 -5.57
CA VAL A 340 16.71 23.50 -6.47
C VAL A 340 17.14 23.57 -7.92
N ALA A 341 17.90 24.60 -8.30
CA ALA A 341 18.43 24.72 -9.66
C ALA A 341 19.34 23.54 -10.01
N LYS A 342 20.23 23.15 -9.08
CA LYS A 342 21.08 21.96 -9.23
C LYS A 342 20.27 20.66 -9.22
N ALA A 343 19.24 20.55 -8.40
CA ALA A 343 18.33 19.39 -8.38
C ALA A 343 17.62 19.19 -9.73
N GLN A 344 17.12 20.27 -10.33
CA GLN A 344 16.51 20.22 -11.66
C GLN A 344 17.52 19.81 -12.74
N ARG A 345 18.78 20.27 -12.64
CA ARG A 345 19.86 19.90 -13.52
C ARG A 345 20.22 18.42 -13.38
N ILE A 346 20.38 17.92 -12.13
CA ILE A 346 20.60 16.49 -11.86
C ILE A 346 19.46 15.64 -12.41
N MET A 347 18.22 16.11 -12.33
CA MET A 347 17.08 15.36 -12.89
C MET A 347 17.15 15.25 -14.42
N ASP A 348 17.63 16.30 -15.14
CA ASP A 348 17.84 16.22 -16.58
C ASP A 348 18.98 15.25 -16.92
N ASP A 349 20.04 15.19 -16.11
CA ASP A 349 21.12 14.22 -16.25
C ASP A 349 20.64 12.78 -16.03
N ILE A 350 19.72 12.57 -15.07
CA ILE A 350 19.09 11.24 -14.85
C ILE A 350 18.26 10.83 -16.08
N ILE A 351 17.71 11.77 -16.86
CA ILE A 351 17.04 11.41 -18.13
C ILE A 351 18.06 10.89 -19.15
N ASP A 352 19.23 11.49 -19.26
CA ASP A 352 20.28 10.98 -20.15
C ASP A 352 20.74 9.58 -19.72
N LEU A 353 20.92 9.36 -18.41
CA LEU A 353 21.22 8.05 -17.85
C LEU A 353 20.09 7.03 -18.09
N GLU A 354 18.83 7.45 -18.01
CA GLU A 354 17.68 6.58 -18.32
C GLU A 354 17.67 6.19 -19.80
N LEU A 355 17.95 7.12 -20.71
CA LEU A 355 18.03 6.80 -22.13
C LEU A 355 19.14 5.78 -22.41
N GLU A 356 20.30 5.89 -21.74
CA GLU A 356 21.37 4.88 -21.80
C GLU A 356 20.90 3.53 -21.23
N LYS A 357 20.16 3.52 -20.10
CA LYS A 357 19.58 2.28 -19.53
C LYS A 357 18.53 1.65 -20.43
N ILE A 358 17.71 2.45 -21.11
CA ILE A 358 16.74 1.94 -22.08
C ILE A 358 17.46 1.27 -23.25
N ASP A 359 18.57 1.85 -23.74
CA ASP A 359 19.39 1.22 -24.76
C ASP A 359 19.96 -0.13 -24.34
N LEU A 360 20.43 -0.24 -23.08
CA LEU A 360 20.86 -1.53 -22.52
C LEU A 360 19.70 -2.54 -22.38
N ILE A 361 18.50 -2.09 -22.00
CA ILE A 361 17.31 -2.95 -21.95
C ILE A 361 16.97 -3.47 -23.35
N MET A 362 16.94 -2.59 -24.35
CA MET A 362 16.62 -2.95 -25.72
C MET A 362 17.68 -3.88 -26.33
N ASP A 363 18.96 -3.65 -26.03
CA ASP A 363 20.06 -4.53 -26.45
C ASP A 363 19.93 -5.92 -25.81
N LYS A 364 19.66 -5.98 -24.52
CA LYS A 364 19.40 -7.24 -23.82
C LYS A 364 18.24 -8.02 -24.45
N ILE A 365 17.11 -7.36 -24.74
CA ILE A 365 15.94 -8.00 -25.37
C ILE A 365 16.32 -8.61 -26.73
N LYS A 366 17.12 -7.91 -27.55
CA LYS A 366 17.58 -8.44 -28.85
C LYS A 366 18.35 -9.74 -28.68
N HIS A 367 19.19 -9.84 -27.63
CA HIS A 367 20.05 -11.00 -27.39
C HIS A 367 19.39 -12.09 -26.54
N ASP A 368 18.18 -11.90 -26.06
CA ASP A 368 17.45 -12.98 -25.36
C ASP A 368 17.16 -14.15 -26.32
N PRO A 369 17.19 -15.39 -25.83
CA PRO A 369 17.09 -16.58 -26.70
C PRO A 369 15.69 -16.87 -27.24
N GLN A 370 14.70 -16.05 -26.89
CA GLN A 370 13.32 -16.18 -27.36
C GLN A 370 13.18 -15.78 -28.83
N THR A 371 12.10 -16.22 -29.47
CA THR A 371 11.77 -15.86 -30.85
C THR A 371 11.38 -14.37 -30.95
N ASP A 372 11.54 -13.79 -32.15
CA ASP A 372 11.33 -12.36 -32.36
C ASP A 372 9.87 -11.93 -32.14
N ASP A 373 8.90 -12.79 -32.43
CA ASP A 373 7.48 -12.55 -32.17
C ASP A 373 7.18 -12.38 -30.67
N ILE A 374 7.86 -13.13 -29.80
CA ILE A 374 7.74 -12.97 -28.34
C ILE A 374 8.43 -11.69 -27.86
N LYS A 375 9.63 -11.43 -28.34
CA LYS A 375 10.41 -10.26 -27.95
C LYS A 375 9.81 -8.93 -28.44
N HIS A 376 9.05 -8.97 -29.52
CA HIS A 376 8.52 -7.78 -30.20
C HIS A 376 7.72 -6.85 -29.25
N ALA A 377 6.88 -7.41 -28.39
CA ALA A 377 6.04 -6.62 -27.49
C ALA A 377 6.87 -5.78 -26.51
N GLU A 378 7.84 -6.41 -25.83
CA GLU A 378 8.70 -5.72 -24.87
C GLU A 378 9.62 -4.72 -25.59
N TYR A 379 10.22 -5.11 -26.74
CA TYR A 379 11.10 -4.23 -27.49
C TYR A 379 10.37 -2.96 -27.95
N HIS A 380 9.19 -3.11 -28.53
CA HIS A 380 8.40 -1.99 -29.03
C HIS A 380 7.86 -1.08 -27.92
N LEU A 381 7.56 -1.65 -26.76
CA LEU A 381 7.22 -0.87 -25.55
C LEU A 381 8.36 0.07 -25.16
N TRP A 382 9.60 -0.43 -25.07
CA TRP A 382 10.76 0.37 -24.70
C TRP A 382 11.14 1.39 -25.77
N GLU A 383 10.93 1.07 -27.03
CA GLU A 383 11.10 2.03 -28.15
C GLU A 383 10.17 3.24 -28.00
N LYS A 384 8.88 3.01 -27.72
CA LYS A 384 7.90 4.08 -27.45
C LYS A 384 8.28 4.93 -26.22
N ILE A 385 8.71 4.27 -25.13
CA ILE A 385 9.13 4.95 -23.90
C ILE A 385 10.39 5.80 -24.16
N LYS A 386 11.35 5.28 -24.91
CA LYS A 386 12.55 6.01 -25.30
C LYS A 386 12.21 7.26 -26.10
N ASP A 387 11.34 7.12 -27.10
CA ASP A 387 10.89 8.23 -27.93
C ASP A 387 10.21 9.30 -27.09
N LYS A 388 9.22 8.91 -26.26
CA LYS A 388 8.48 9.83 -25.39
C LYS A 388 9.40 10.55 -24.40
N SER A 389 10.30 9.82 -23.73
CA SER A 389 11.28 10.38 -22.80
C SER A 389 12.23 11.36 -23.46
N SER A 390 12.67 11.08 -24.71
CA SER A 390 13.57 11.96 -25.47
C SER A 390 12.88 13.22 -25.98
N GLN A 391 11.57 13.15 -26.32
CA GLN A 391 10.80 14.28 -26.82
C GLN A 391 10.42 15.28 -25.75
N GLY A 392 9.93 14.80 -24.60
CA GLY A 392 9.40 15.64 -23.52
C GLY A 392 10.42 15.94 -22.40
N ARG A 393 11.33 15.02 -22.13
CA ARG A 393 12.31 15.14 -21.02
C ARG A 393 11.64 15.54 -19.71
N ARG A 394 10.61 14.79 -19.32
CA ARG A 394 9.81 15.05 -18.10
C ARG A 394 10.63 14.76 -16.84
N THR A 395 10.61 15.68 -15.88
CA THR A 395 11.23 15.53 -14.56
C THR A 395 10.19 15.65 -13.45
N GLY A 396 10.55 15.19 -12.25
CA GLY A 396 9.72 15.29 -11.06
C GLY A 396 10.57 15.69 -9.85
N VAL A 397 10.97 16.95 -9.80
CA VAL A 397 11.57 17.53 -8.61
C VAL A 397 10.48 17.81 -7.60
N GLY A 398 10.61 17.28 -6.40
CA GLY A 398 9.68 17.48 -5.30
C GLY A 398 10.38 17.78 -3.99
N ILE A 399 9.67 17.59 -2.90
CA ILE A 399 10.17 17.86 -1.56
C ILE A 399 9.93 16.68 -0.61
N THR A 400 10.63 16.70 0.49
CA THR A 400 10.36 15.90 1.69
C THR A 400 10.57 16.76 2.93
N ALA A 401 10.11 16.30 4.09
CA ALA A 401 10.26 17.00 5.37
C ALA A 401 9.43 18.29 5.53
N GLU A 402 8.31 18.41 4.86
CA GLU A 402 7.42 19.58 5.00
C GLU A 402 6.97 19.80 6.44
N GLY A 403 6.49 18.73 7.11
CA GLY A 403 6.02 18.80 8.48
C GLY A 403 7.13 19.23 9.46
N ASP A 404 8.33 18.68 9.29
CA ASP A 404 9.48 19.03 10.14
C ASP A 404 10.04 20.42 9.85
N MET A 405 10.02 20.87 8.61
CA MET A 405 10.37 22.25 8.25
C MET A 405 9.44 23.24 8.96
N ILE A 406 8.13 23.02 8.88
CA ILE A 406 7.13 23.88 9.53
C ILE A 406 7.36 23.91 11.04
N ALA A 407 7.52 22.74 11.68
CA ALA A 407 7.79 22.64 13.10
C ALA A 407 9.11 23.33 13.50
N ALA A 408 10.16 23.16 12.70
CA ALA A 408 11.47 23.77 12.94
C ALA A 408 11.45 25.32 12.85
N MET A 409 10.54 25.87 12.05
CA MET A 409 10.27 27.31 11.96
C MET A 409 9.42 27.84 13.13
N GLY A 410 9.01 26.99 14.07
CA GLY A 410 8.12 27.36 15.17
C GLY A 410 6.65 27.50 14.75
N LEU A 411 6.29 27.04 13.56
CA LEU A 411 4.93 27.08 13.03
C LEU A 411 4.19 25.78 13.32
N THR A 412 2.86 25.82 13.33
CA THR A 412 2.00 24.66 13.54
C THR A 412 1.40 24.22 12.21
N TYR A 413 1.66 22.96 11.79
CA TYR A 413 1.09 22.39 10.58
C TYR A 413 -0.46 22.42 10.65
N GLY A 414 -1.11 22.84 9.56
CA GLY A 414 -2.57 22.95 9.49
C GLY A 414 -3.10 24.31 9.97
N THR A 415 -2.25 25.32 10.06
CA THR A 415 -2.64 26.73 10.28
C THR A 415 -2.50 27.55 9.00
N GLN A 416 -3.15 28.71 8.95
CA GLN A 416 -3.02 29.62 7.80
C GLN A 416 -1.59 30.16 7.66
N GLU A 417 -0.95 30.47 8.78
CA GLU A 417 0.43 30.98 8.79
C GLU A 417 1.42 29.94 8.23
N ALA A 418 1.29 28.66 8.63
CA ALA A 418 2.07 27.57 8.07
C ALA A 418 1.78 27.38 6.57
N THR A 419 0.52 27.54 6.16
CA THR A 419 0.12 27.45 4.75
C THR A 419 0.78 28.53 3.92
N ASP A 420 0.74 29.79 4.37
CA ASP A 420 1.32 30.92 3.66
C ASP A 420 2.85 30.77 3.53
N PHE A 421 3.49 30.33 4.61
CA PHE A 421 4.91 30.02 4.58
C PHE A 421 5.24 28.88 3.59
N SER A 422 4.53 27.76 3.63
CA SER A 422 4.71 26.66 2.70
C SER A 422 4.49 27.08 1.24
N VAL A 423 3.48 27.90 0.97
CA VAL A 423 3.26 28.46 -0.37
C VAL A 423 4.46 29.28 -0.83
N SER A 424 5.09 30.06 0.05
CA SER A 424 6.30 30.82 -0.30
C SER A 424 7.48 29.92 -0.66
N VAL A 425 7.65 28.80 0.06
CA VAL A 425 8.68 27.78 -0.23
C VAL A 425 8.41 27.12 -1.58
N HIS A 426 7.17 26.66 -1.83
CA HIS A 426 6.82 26.00 -3.08
C HIS A 426 6.81 26.94 -4.29
N ARG A 427 6.44 28.22 -4.11
CA ARG A 427 6.62 29.23 -5.15
C ARG A 427 8.10 29.39 -5.52
N THR A 428 8.98 29.42 -4.53
CA THR A 428 10.43 29.51 -4.74
C THR A 428 10.95 28.27 -5.45
N LEU A 429 10.49 27.05 -5.04
CA LEU A 429 10.80 25.80 -5.71
C LEU A 429 10.42 25.86 -7.20
N ALA A 430 9.20 26.28 -7.50
CA ALA A 430 8.72 26.36 -8.89
C ALA A 430 9.54 27.34 -9.73
N LEU A 431 9.74 28.55 -9.26
CA LEU A 431 10.48 29.57 -9.98
C LEU A 431 11.95 29.17 -10.22
N ALA A 432 12.61 28.58 -9.22
CA ALA A 432 14.00 28.13 -9.33
C ALA A 432 14.16 26.93 -10.29
N ALA A 433 13.26 25.94 -10.23
CA ALA A 433 13.28 24.80 -11.13
C ALA A 433 13.02 25.20 -12.58
N TYR A 434 12.05 26.07 -12.81
CA TYR A 434 11.73 26.57 -14.14
C TYR A 434 12.85 27.45 -14.70
N ARG A 435 13.48 28.30 -13.88
CA ARG A 435 14.67 29.08 -14.27
C ARG A 435 15.79 28.15 -14.69
N SER A 436 16.10 27.10 -13.90
CA SER A 436 17.11 26.12 -14.24
C SER A 436 16.79 25.40 -15.56
N SER A 437 15.51 25.05 -15.79
CA SER A 437 15.09 24.40 -17.04
C SER A 437 15.24 25.30 -18.25
N VAL A 438 15.05 26.63 -18.11
CA VAL A 438 15.34 27.63 -19.16
C VAL A 438 16.84 27.73 -19.41
N ASP A 439 17.64 27.83 -18.36
CA ASP A 439 19.10 27.93 -18.47
C ASP A 439 19.67 26.67 -19.15
N MET A 440 19.16 25.49 -18.81
CA MET A 440 19.50 24.25 -19.53
C MET A 440 19.01 24.26 -20.98
N ALA A 441 17.87 24.84 -21.30
CA ALA A 441 17.42 24.96 -22.68
C ALA A 441 18.39 25.80 -23.51
N ARG A 442 18.94 26.88 -22.96
CA ARG A 442 19.97 27.70 -23.59
C ARG A 442 21.29 26.95 -23.77
N GLU A 443 21.63 26.09 -22.81
CA GLU A 443 22.87 25.28 -22.83
C GLU A 443 22.75 24.02 -23.68
N ARG A 444 21.63 23.28 -23.53
CA ARG A 444 21.45 21.91 -24.01
C ARG A 444 20.34 21.79 -25.09
N GLY A 445 19.64 22.86 -25.40
CA GLY A 445 18.45 22.91 -26.25
C GLY A 445 17.15 22.61 -25.50
N ALA A 446 16.06 23.22 -25.98
CA ALA A 446 14.73 22.99 -25.46
C ALA A 446 14.25 21.54 -25.74
N PHE A 447 13.24 21.07 -25.00
CA PHE A 447 12.60 19.78 -25.32
C PHE A 447 12.00 19.82 -26.74
N LYS A 448 12.05 18.68 -27.47
CA LYS A 448 11.87 18.64 -28.92
C LYS A 448 10.58 19.23 -29.48
N VAL A 449 9.46 19.08 -28.73
CA VAL A 449 8.15 19.51 -29.19
C VAL A 449 7.77 20.91 -28.66
N PHE A 450 8.69 21.64 -28.04
CA PHE A 450 8.42 22.96 -27.49
C PHE A 450 7.87 23.92 -28.54
N ASP A 451 6.76 24.58 -28.20
CA ASP A 451 6.15 25.66 -28.99
C ASP A 451 5.52 26.67 -28.02
N ALA A 452 6.12 27.86 -27.97
CA ALA A 452 5.70 28.95 -27.08
C ALA A 452 4.23 29.37 -27.27
N LYS A 453 3.71 29.29 -28.52
CA LYS A 453 2.33 29.68 -28.83
C LYS A 453 1.32 28.73 -28.18
N ARG A 454 1.65 27.43 -28.10
CA ARG A 454 0.79 26.43 -27.47
C ARG A 454 0.65 26.64 -25.97
N GLU A 455 1.72 27.10 -25.36
CA GLU A 455 1.79 27.26 -23.89
C GLU A 455 1.36 28.64 -23.40
N ALA A 456 1.27 29.63 -24.23
CA ALA A 456 1.07 31.04 -23.83
C ALA A 456 -0.16 31.29 -22.97
N ALA A 457 -1.20 30.47 -23.08
CA ALA A 457 -2.43 30.57 -22.31
C ALA A 457 -2.53 29.57 -21.14
N ASN A 458 -1.49 28.75 -20.90
CA ASN A 458 -1.54 27.76 -19.83
C ASN A 458 -1.60 28.44 -18.46
N PRO A 459 -2.54 28.08 -17.57
CA PRO A 459 -2.74 28.76 -16.26
C PRO A 459 -1.50 28.69 -15.36
N PHE A 460 -0.75 27.60 -15.36
CA PHE A 460 0.46 27.48 -14.55
C PHE A 460 1.55 28.46 -15.03
N LEU A 461 1.75 28.59 -16.32
CA LEU A 461 2.72 29.54 -16.88
C LEU A 461 2.28 30.99 -16.74
N LEU A 462 0.98 31.26 -16.80
CA LEU A 462 0.45 32.60 -16.50
C LEU A 462 0.70 32.99 -15.04
N ARG A 463 0.66 32.02 -14.13
CA ARG A 463 1.00 32.23 -12.70
C ARG A 463 2.50 32.50 -12.52
N ILE A 464 3.36 31.83 -13.29
CA ILE A 464 4.79 32.17 -13.36
C ILE A 464 4.97 33.60 -13.89
N LYS A 465 4.25 33.99 -14.93
CA LYS A 465 4.29 35.35 -15.50
C LYS A 465 3.95 36.44 -14.46
N GLU A 466 2.93 36.18 -13.63
CA GLU A 466 2.55 37.08 -12.56
C GLU A 466 3.64 37.18 -11.47
N ALA A 467 4.29 36.06 -11.15
CA ALA A 467 5.28 35.99 -10.07
C ALA A 467 6.69 36.47 -10.50
N ASP A 468 7.09 36.15 -11.73
CA ASP A 468 8.38 36.53 -12.36
C ASP A 468 8.20 36.70 -13.88
N PRO A 469 7.83 37.92 -14.32
CA PRO A 469 7.65 38.23 -15.75
C PRO A 469 8.89 37.95 -16.59
N SER A 470 10.09 38.17 -16.05
CA SER A 470 11.35 37.92 -16.75
C SER A 470 11.54 36.42 -17.04
N LEU A 471 11.22 35.55 -16.08
CA LEU A 471 11.27 34.10 -16.28
C LEU A 471 10.28 33.65 -17.36
N TYR A 472 9.06 34.20 -17.35
CA TYR A 472 8.06 33.90 -18.39
C TYR A 472 8.54 34.33 -19.79
N ASP A 473 9.08 35.52 -19.93
CA ASP A 473 9.60 36.04 -21.22
C ASP A 473 10.76 35.15 -21.72
N ASP A 474 11.63 34.71 -20.84
CA ASP A 474 12.72 33.79 -21.17
C ASP A 474 12.19 32.41 -21.56
N ILE A 475 11.15 31.88 -20.89
CA ILE A 475 10.47 30.64 -21.30
C ILE A 475 9.93 30.78 -22.73
N MET A 476 9.26 31.87 -23.04
CA MET A 476 8.67 32.10 -24.36
C MET A 476 9.74 32.29 -25.46
N THR A 477 10.91 32.81 -25.09
CA THR A 477 12.00 33.14 -26.03
C THR A 477 12.91 31.94 -26.28
N TYR A 478 13.35 31.26 -25.21
CA TYR A 478 14.39 30.22 -25.28
C TYR A 478 13.82 28.80 -25.10
N GLY A 479 12.59 28.68 -24.64
CA GLY A 479 12.01 27.42 -24.25
C GLY A 479 12.49 26.91 -22.89
N ARG A 480 12.12 25.67 -22.59
CA ARG A 480 12.59 24.91 -21.44
C ARG A 480 13.20 23.59 -21.86
N ARG A 481 14.13 23.08 -21.07
CA ARG A 481 14.72 21.75 -21.28
C ARG A 481 13.72 20.62 -21.04
N ASN A 482 12.73 20.82 -20.15
CA ASN A 482 11.82 19.81 -19.64
C ASN A 482 10.36 20.25 -19.86
N ILE A 483 9.51 19.35 -20.36
CA ILE A 483 8.08 19.62 -20.62
C ILE A 483 7.30 19.91 -19.33
N ALA A 484 7.68 19.24 -18.25
CA ALA A 484 7.16 19.46 -16.90
C ALA A 484 8.29 19.17 -15.88
N CYS A 485 8.25 19.82 -14.70
CA CYS A 485 9.39 19.86 -13.79
C CYS A 485 9.11 19.31 -12.39
N LEU A 486 7.90 19.51 -11.85
CA LEU A 486 7.64 19.42 -10.42
C LEU A 486 6.57 18.40 -10.07
N THR A 487 6.82 17.62 -9.01
CA THR A 487 5.82 16.72 -8.43
C THR A 487 6.13 16.47 -6.96
N ILE A 488 5.12 16.24 -6.13
CA ILE A 488 5.33 15.86 -4.73
C ILE A 488 4.96 14.40 -4.56
N ALA A 489 6.01 13.57 -4.47
CA ALA A 489 5.92 12.14 -4.24
C ALA A 489 5.72 11.81 -2.75
N PRO A 490 5.22 10.60 -2.40
CA PRO A 490 5.01 10.22 -1.01
C PRO A 490 6.28 10.19 -0.15
N THR A 491 7.43 9.90 -0.72
CA THR A 491 8.75 9.75 -0.07
C THR A 491 8.78 8.83 1.16
N GLY A 492 7.81 7.96 1.32
CA GLY A 492 7.60 7.17 2.55
C GLY A 492 8.79 6.31 2.99
N THR A 493 9.60 5.78 2.04
CA THR A 493 10.79 5.00 2.38
C THR A 493 12.04 5.89 2.48
N THR A 494 12.16 6.90 1.62
CA THR A 494 13.33 7.81 1.62
C THR A 494 13.34 8.72 2.84
N SER A 495 12.18 9.08 3.39
CA SER A 495 12.07 9.85 4.62
C SER A 495 12.60 9.12 5.86
N LEU A 496 12.64 7.79 5.85
CA LEU A 496 13.30 7.02 6.92
C LEU A 496 14.82 7.26 6.92
N MET A 497 15.42 7.42 5.74
CA MET A 497 16.86 7.70 5.61
C MET A 497 17.20 9.18 5.87
N THR A 498 16.29 10.10 5.55
CA THR A 498 16.44 11.52 5.95
C THR A 498 16.10 11.75 7.42
N GLN A 499 15.47 10.77 8.08
CA GLN A 499 14.99 10.86 9.46
C GLN A 499 14.06 12.06 9.67
N THR A 500 13.14 12.26 8.73
CA THR A 500 12.18 13.37 8.68
C THR A 500 10.77 12.90 8.38
N THR A 501 9.81 13.84 8.41
CA THR A 501 8.47 13.62 7.86
C THR A 501 8.54 13.37 6.35
N SER A 502 7.55 12.66 5.80
CA SER A 502 7.52 12.26 4.39
C SER A 502 6.71 13.23 3.53
N GLY A 503 7.27 13.61 2.37
CA GLY A 503 6.60 14.48 1.41
C GLY A 503 6.02 15.75 2.05
N ILE A 504 4.76 16.03 1.73
CA ILE A 504 3.99 17.14 2.27
C ILE A 504 3.31 16.81 3.63
N GLU A 505 3.46 15.56 4.11
CA GLU A 505 2.71 15.09 5.26
C GLU A 505 3.19 15.70 6.58
N PRO A 506 2.28 15.91 7.55
CA PRO A 506 2.67 16.20 8.93
C PRO A 506 3.33 14.98 9.56
N VAL A 507 3.95 15.15 10.73
CA VAL A 507 4.43 14.00 11.51
C VAL A 507 3.27 13.06 11.80
N PHE A 508 3.51 11.75 11.69
CA PHE A 508 2.48 10.77 12.04
C PHE A 508 2.21 10.78 13.55
N MET A 509 3.26 10.57 14.34
CA MET A 509 3.29 10.76 15.79
C MET A 509 4.69 11.21 16.22
N PRO A 510 4.85 12.26 17.05
CA PRO A 510 6.15 12.69 17.53
C PRO A 510 6.77 11.67 18.50
N VAL A 511 5.94 10.92 19.22
CA VAL A 511 6.36 9.87 20.14
C VAL A 511 5.42 8.68 20.04
N TYR A 512 5.95 7.46 19.97
CA TYR A 512 5.16 6.24 19.95
C TYR A 512 5.85 5.11 20.70
N LYS A 513 5.05 4.12 21.15
CA LYS A 513 5.56 2.93 21.82
C LYS A 513 5.80 1.81 20.83
N ARG A 514 6.92 1.14 20.95
CA ARG A 514 7.22 -0.13 20.29
C ARG A 514 7.32 -1.24 21.32
N ARG A 515 6.94 -2.44 20.91
CA ARG A 515 7.12 -3.67 21.68
C ARG A 515 8.19 -4.51 21.01
N ARG A 516 9.16 -4.97 21.79
CA ARG A 516 10.16 -5.96 21.41
C ARG A 516 9.94 -7.21 22.25
N LYS A 517 9.88 -8.37 21.60
CA LYS A 517 9.86 -9.64 22.33
C LYS A 517 11.21 -9.84 22.99
N VAL A 518 11.21 -10.15 24.27
CA VAL A 518 12.39 -10.46 25.06
C VAL A 518 12.70 -11.94 24.93
N ASN A 519 13.92 -12.28 24.55
CA ASN A 519 14.37 -13.67 24.50
C ASN A 519 14.87 -14.10 25.88
N PRO A 520 14.74 -15.39 26.26
CA PRO A 520 15.16 -15.89 27.58
C PRO A 520 16.63 -15.66 27.95
N ASN A 521 17.47 -15.35 26.96
CA ASN A 521 18.91 -15.14 27.13
C ASN A 521 19.32 -13.66 27.09
N ASP A 522 18.38 -12.74 26.95
CA ASP A 522 18.67 -11.31 26.97
C ASP A 522 18.91 -10.90 28.43
N ALA A 523 20.19 -10.72 28.81
CA ALA A 523 20.56 -10.19 30.11
C ALA A 523 20.27 -8.68 30.15
N ASP A 524 19.81 -8.18 31.29
CA ASP A 524 19.55 -6.77 31.60
C ASP A 524 18.40 -6.12 30.85
N VAL A 525 17.40 -6.89 30.40
CA VAL A 525 16.20 -6.37 29.73
C VAL A 525 15.03 -6.28 30.69
N HIS A 526 14.40 -5.12 30.76
CA HIS A 526 13.18 -4.92 31.55
C HIS A 526 11.97 -5.54 30.83
N VAL A 527 11.20 -6.39 31.50
CA VAL A 527 9.95 -6.94 31.01
C VAL A 527 8.81 -6.03 31.44
N ASP A 528 8.21 -5.32 30.48
CA ASP A 528 7.06 -4.43 30.75
C ASP A 528 5.72 -5.16 30.65
N PHE A 529 5.66 -6.19 29.82
CA PHE A 529 4.43 -6.93 29.54
C PHE A 529 4.72 -8.38 29.20
N THR A 530 3.93 -9.28 29.73
CA THR A 530 3.92 -10.69 29.31
C THR A 530 2.54 -10.98 28.72
N ASP A 531 2.47 -11.49 27.51
CA ASP A 531 1.21 -11.80 26.87
C ASP A 531 0.58 -13.09 27.44
N GLU A 532 -0.65 -13.38 27.00
CA GLU A 532 -1.41 -14.53 27.45
C GLU A 532 -0.78 -15.89 27.07
N VAL A 533 0.20 -15.90 26.16
CA VAL A 533 0.96 -17.09 25.76
C VAL A 533 2.28 -17.25 26.51
N GLY A 534 2.61 -16.30 27.40
CA GLY A 534 3.84 -16.32 28.20
C GLY A 534 5.06 -15.69 27.54
N ASP A 535 4.89 -15.03 26.39
CA ASP A 535 5.93 -14.27 25.75
C ASP A 535 6.09 -12.90 26.42
N SER A 536 7.31 -12.62 26.84
CA SER A 536 7.66 -11.36 27.49
C SER A 536 8.09 -10.30 26.48
N TYR A 537 7.67 -9.08 26.72
CA TYR A 537 7.97 -7.93 25.87
C TYR A 537 8.52 -6.78 26.69
N GLU A 538 9.51 -6.11 26.12
CA GLU A 538 9.93 -4.79 26.54
C GLU A 538 9.18 -3.76 25.71
N GLU A 539 8.55 -2.79 26.36
CA GLU A 539 7.99 -1.59 25.72
C GLU A 539 9.05 -0.48 25.78
N TYR A 540 9.44 0.02 24.64
CA TYR A 540 10.32 1.17 24.57
C TYR A 540 9.69 2.29 23.76
N ILE A 541 10.00 3.50 24.17
CA ILE A 541 9.51 4.71 23.54
C ILE A 541 10.42 5.04 22.37
N VAL A 542 9.82 5.30 21.22
CA VAL A 542 10.49 5.78 20.01
C VAL A 542 10.07 7.21 19.77
N TYR A 543 11.04 8.08 19.72
CA TYR A 543 10.83 9.49 19.39
C TYR A 543 11.08 9.74 17.91
N HIS A 544 10.27 10.58 17.29
CA HIS A 544 10.58 11.13 15.98
C HIS A 544 11.89 11.91 16.06
N LYS A 545 12.82 11.72 15.14
CA LYS A 545 14.18 12.26 15.23
C LYS A 545 14.21 13.79 15.40
N LYS A 546 13.35 14.50 14.68
CA LYS A 546 13.28 15.98 14.77
C LYS A 546 12.58 16.45 16.05
N PHE A 547 11.75 15.63 16.66
CA PHE A 547 11.23 15.89 18.00
C PHE A 547 12.34 15.78 19.06
N LEU A 548 13.25 14.81 18.95
CA LEU A 548 14.45 14.75 19.79
C LEU A 548 15.31 16.01 19.62
N THR A 549 15.53 16.44 18.38
CA THR A 549 16.28 17.68 18.11
C THR A 549 15.59 18.88 18.77
N TRP A 550 14.25 18.97 18.74
CA TRP A 550 13.51 20.00 19.45
C TRP A 550 13.75 19.93 20.98
N MET A 551 13.72 18.71 21.55
CA MET A 551 14.01 18.52 22.98
C MET A 551 15.41 19.03 23.34
N GLU A 552 16.44 18.64 22.59
CA GLU A 552 17.84 19.03 22.80
C GLU A 552 18.01 20.55 22.73
N VAL A 553 17.46 21.20 21.69
CA VAL A 553 17.54 22.65 21.51
C VAL A 553 16.87 23.39 22.67
N ASN A 554 15.82 22.84 23.25
CA ASN A 554 15.09 23.43 24.37
C ASN A 554 15.59 22.95 25.75
N GLY A 555 16.77 22.31 25.82
CA GLY A 555 17.41 21.89 27.06
C GLY A 555 16.69 20.78 27.82
N ILE A 556 15.89 19.95 27.11
CA ILE A 556 15.16 18.83 27.66
C ILE A 556 16.05 17.59 27.53
N ASP A 557 16.21 16.85 28.64
CA ASP A 557 17.07 15.67 28.71
C ASP A 557 16.49 14.51 27.88
N THR A 558 17.12 14.19 26.75
CA THR A 558 16.70 13.11 25.85
C THR A 558 17.07 11.71 26.36
N SER A 559 17.92 11.62 27.37
CA SER A 559 18.32 10.35 27.99
C SER A 559 17.35 9.90 29.10
N LYS A 560 16.53 10.79 29.61
CA LYS A 560 15.55 10.51 30.66
C LYS A 560 14.41 9.63 30.10
N ARG A 561 14.01 8.63 30.87
CA ARG A 561 12.80 7.84 30.61
C ARG A 561 11.58 8.61 31.15
N TYR A 562 10.77 9.11 30.25
CA TYR A 562 9.57 9.89 30.55
C TYR A 562 8.35 8.98 30.73
N THR A 563 7.46 9.34 31.69
CA THR A 563 6.13 8.75 31.81
C THR A 563 5.22 9.23 30.65
N GLN A 564 4.05 8.58 30.47
CA GLN A 564 3.11 8.98 29.41
C GLN A 564 2.61 10.41 29.61
N ASP A 565 2.29 10.80 30.84
CA ASP A 565 1.81 12.16 31.15
C ASP A 565 2.89 13.21 30.87
N GLU A 566 4.16 12.92 31.19
CA GLU A 566 5.29 13.79 30.86
C GLU A 566 5.49 13.90 29.33
N ILE A 567 5.29 12.79 28.58
CA ILE A 567 5.37 12.81 27.11
C ILE A 567 4.23 13.65 26.53
N ASP A 568 3.02 13.48 27.02
CA ASP A 568 1.86 14.25 26.55
C ASP A 568 2.06 15.76 26.83
N ASP A 569 2.67 16.12 27.97
CA ASP A 569 3.05 17.51 28.29
C ASP A 569 4.17 18.03 27.37
N LEU A 570 5.20 17.22 27.08
CA LEU A 570 6.25 17.58 26.13
C LEU A 570 5.68 17.83 24.74
N VAL A 571 4.83 16.94 24.24
CA VAL A 571 4.18 17.12 22.95
C VAL A 571 3.31 18.37 22.94
N ALA A 572 2.55 18.62 24.02
CA ALA A 572 1.69 19.79 24.13
C ALA A 572 2.45 21.13 24.08
N ARG A 573 3.71 21.16 24.51
CA ARG A 573 4.58 22.34 24.45
C ARG A 573 5.38 22.47 23.17
N SER A 574 5.37 21.43 22.33
CA SER A 574 6.15 21.39 21.10
C SER A 574 5.38 21.97 19.91
N PRO A 575 6.05 22.35 18.81
CA PRO A 575 5.41 22.77 17.57
C PRO A 575 4.64 21.62 16.87
N TYR A 576 4.76 20.39 17.36
CA TYR A 576 4.01 19.23 16.87
C TYR A 576 2.62 19.08 17.54
N HIS A 577 2.28 19.95 18.49
CA HIS A 577 0.97 19.93 19.16
C HIS A 577 -0.16 20.20 18.16
N LYS A 578 -1.14 19.29 18.10
CA LYS A 578 -2.26 19.34 17.12
C LYS A 578 -1.82 19.45 15.66
N ALA A 579 -0.61 19.02 15.37
CA ALA A 579 0.03 19.05 14.06
C ALA A 579 0.43 17.64 13.59
N THR A 580 -0.20 16.59 14.13
CA THR A 580 0.04 15.20 13.74
C THR A 580 -0.97 14.78 12.67
N ALA A 581 -0.70 13.67 12.00
CA ALA A 581 -1.60 13.15 10.96
C ALA A 581 -3.04 12.92 11.45
N ASN A 582 -3.20 12.56 12.75
CA ASN A 582 -4.49 12.18 13.33
C ASN A 582 -5.21 13.29 14.09
N ASP A 583 -4.59 14.45 14.30
CA ASP A 583 -5.17 15.53 15.08
C ASP A 583 -5.05 16.93 14.45
N VAL A 584 -4.44 17.03 13.27
CA VAL A 584 -4.39 18.27 12.49
C VAL A 584 -5.80 18.71 12.07
N ASP A 585 -5.99 20.01 11.87
CA ASP A 585 -7.20 20.48 11.15
C ASP A 585 -7.18 19.95 9.70
N TRP A 586 -7.98 18.91 9.43
CA TRP A 586 -7.99 18.23 8.13
C TRP A 586 -8.51 19.12 7.00
N LEU A 587 -9.44 20.05 7.26
CA LEU A 587 -9.89 21.02 6.24
C LEU A 587 -8.77 21.98 5.89
N MET A 588 -8.04 22.49 6.89
CA MET A 588 -6.86 23.32 6.64
C MET A 588 -5.74 22.57 5.94
N LYS A 589 -5.53 21.28 6.26
CA LYS A 589 -4.58 20.43 5.52
C LYS A 589 -4.94 20.34 4.04
N VAL A 590 -6.21 20.15 3.70
CA VAL A 590 -6.69 20.11 2.31
C VAL A 590 -6.54 21.47 1.62
N ARG A 591 -6.87 22.58 2.29
CA ARG A 591 -6.66 23.94 1.77
C ARG A 591 -5.18 24.23 1.51
N MET A 592 -4.31 23.84 2.42
CA MET A 592 -2.86 23.92 2.26
C MET A 592 -2.39 23.15 1.01
N GLN A 593 -2.86 21.91 0.81
CA GLN A 593 -2.59 21.13 -0.38
C GLN A 593 -3.02 21.88 -1.65
N GLY A 594 -4.24 22.43 -1.69
CA GLY A 594 -4.74 23.19 -2.83
C GLY A 594 -3.93 24.46 -3.10
N ALA A 595 -3.50 25.17 -2.06
CA ALA A 595 -2.66 26.36 -2.19
C ALA A 595 -1.27 26.04 -2.75
N ILE A 596 -0.66 24.95 -2.28
CA ILE A 596 0.64 24.45 -2.76
C ILE A 596 0.51 23.89 -4.19
N GLN A 597 -0.61 23.22 -4.53
CA GLN A 597 -0.85 22.65 -5.88
C GLN A 597 -0.71 23.69 -6.99
N LYS A 598 -0.98 24.94 -6.72
CA LYS A 598 -0.79 26.04 -7.68
C LYS A 598 0.66 26.20 -8.14
N TRP A 599 1.62 25.71 -7.35
CA TRP A 599 3.06 25.79 -7.62
C TRP A 599 3.68 24.43 -7.98
N VAL A 600 2.86 23.42 -8.24
CA VAL A 600 3.29 22.08 -8.67
C VAL A 600 2.59 21.76 -9.99
N ASP A 601 3.35 21.68 -11.06
CA ASP A 601 2.80 21.46 -12.42
C ASP A 601 2.19 20.07 -12.62
N HIS A 602 2.78 19.01 -12.05
CA HIS A 602 2.10 17.70 -11.96
C HIS A 602 1.08 17.70 -10.80
N SER A 603 1.13 16.73 -9.93
CA SER A 603 0.20 16.61 -8.82
C SER A 603 0.95 16.36 -7.51
N ILE A 604 0.18 16.17 -6.45
CA ILE A 604 0.68 15.95 -5.08
C ILE A 604 0.10 14.63 -4.58
N SER A 605 0.97 13.71 -4.15
CA SER A 605 0.54 12.54 -3.40
C SER A 605 0.38 12.92 -1.94
N VAL A 606 -0.86 12.83 -1.47
CA VAL A 606 -1.21 13.16 -0.09
C VAL A 606 -2.28 12.21 0.41
N THR A 607 -2.21 11.88 1.69
CA THR A 607 -3.25 11.10 2.37
C THR A 607 -3.77 11.87 3.57
N VAL A 608 -5.07 12.11 3.60
CA VAL A 608 -5.74 12.64 4.79
C VAL A 608 -6.02 11.46 5.72
N ASN A 609 -5.23 11.34 6.79
CA ASN A 609 -5.41 10.30 7.80
C ASN A 609 -6.47 10.74 8.79
N LEU A 610 -7.46 9.89 9.03
CA LEU A 610 -8.59 10.16 9.90
C LEU A 610 -8.70 9.09 10.98
N PRO A 611 -9.09 9.46 12.22
CA PRO A 611 -9.41 8.50 13.26
C PRO A 611 -10.58 7.57 12.87
N ASN A 612 -10.69 6.45 13.56
CA ASN A 612 -11.72 5.44 13.25
C ASN A 612 -13.17 5.93 13.45
N ASP A 613 -13.39 6.88 14.33
CA ASP A 613 -14.71 7.37 14.76
C ASP A 613 -15.26 8.54 13.95
N VAL A 614 -14.61 8.92 12.84
CA VAL A 614 -15.10 9.99 11.97
C VAL A 614 -16.32 9.56 11.14
N SER A 615 -17.20 10.52 10.87
CA SER A 615 -18.39 10.30 10.04
C SER A 615 -18.07 10.28 8.55
N GLU A 616 -18.93 9.62 7.76
CA GLU A 616 -18.91 9.69 6.29
C GLU A 616 -19.10 11.12 5.77
N GLU A 617 -19.91 11.91 6.47
CA GLU A 617 -20.15 13.31 6.11
C GLU A 617 -18.88 14.16 6.13
N LEU A 618 -17.96 13.92 7.09
CA LEU A 618 -16.66 14.60 7.11
C LEU A 618 -15.83 14.24 5.88
N VAL A 619 -15.82 12.97 5.48
CA VAL A 619 -15.13 12.53 4.25
C VAL A 619 -15.68 13.25 3.02
N GLY A 620 -17.00 13.36 2.90
CA GLY A 620 -17.64 14.13 1.83
C GLY A 620 -17.21 15.60 1.81
N LYS A 621 -17.21 16.25 2.97
CA LYS A 621 -16.77 17.65 3.12
C LYS A 621 -15.30 17.85 2.74
N LEU A 622 -14.43 16.92 3.11
CA LEU A 622 -13.01 16.99 2.76
C LEU A 622 -12.78 16.88 1.25
N TYR A 623 -13.50 16.00 0.57
CA TYR A 623 -13.43 15.89 -0.88
C TYR A 623 -13.99 17.12 -1.62
N GLU A 624 -15.11 17.67 -1.13
CA GLU A 624 -15.66 18.91 -1.69
C GLU A 624 -14.70 20.10 -1.50
N GLU A 625 -14.06 20.21 -0.32
CA GLU A 625 -13.05 21.21 -0.05
C GLU A 625 -11.82 21.04 -0.94
N ALA A 626 -11.37 19.80 -1.18
CA ALA A 626 -10.26 19.50 -2.09
C ALA A 626 -10.55 19.99 -3.51
N TRP A 627 -11.77 19.72 -4.01
CA TRP A 627 -12.21 20.23 -5.31
C TRP A 627 -12.22 21.77 -5.36
N ARG A 628 -12.84 22.42 -4.35
CA ARG A 628 -12.95 23.90 -4.27
C ARG A 628 -11.60 24.57 -4.13
N SER A 629 -10.67 23.95 -3.43
CA SER A 629 -9.30 24.45 -3.23
C SER A 629 -8.38 24.28 -4.44
N GLY A 630 -8.84 23.54 -5.47
CA GLY A 630 -8.07 23.29 -6.69
C GLY A 630 -7.03 22.19 -6.56
N CYS A 631 -7.22 21.24 -5.66
CA CYS A 631 -6.43 20.02 -5.63
C CYS A 631 -6.64 19.22 -6.92
N LYS A 632 -5.58 18.54 -7.39
CA LYS A 632 -5.66 17.64 -8.54
C LYS A 632 -6.08 16.22 -8.15
N GLY A 633 -5.90 15.84 -6.89
CA GLY A 633 -6.33 14.57 -6.32
C GLY A 633 -6.42 14.64 -4.81
N CYS A 634 -7.14 13.69 -4.22
CA CYS A 634 -7.23 13.56 -2.77
C CYS A 634 -7.48 12.10 -2.41
N THR A 635 -6.73 11.60 -1.44
CA THR A 635 -6.89 10.26 -0.88
C THR A 635 -7.18 10.38 0.60
N ILE A 636 -8.15 9.62 1.09
CA ILE A 636 -8.50 9.58 2.50
C ILE A 636 -8.23 8.17 3.04
N TYR A 637 -7.62 8.10 4.20
CA TYR A 637 -7.43 6.88 4.95
C TYR A 637 -8.03 7.03 6.34
N ARG A 638 -9.04 6.23 6.65
CA ARG A 638 -9.62 6.14 8.00
C ARG A 638 -9.01 4.95 8.74
N ASP A 639 -8.61 5.18 9.99
CA ASP A 639 -8.00 4.14 10.82
C ASP A 639 -8.91 2.91 10.91
N GLY A 640 -8.35 1.72 10.65
CA GLY A 640 -9.10 0.47 10.61
C GLY A 640 -9.90 0.22 9.32
N SER A 641 -9.86 1.09 8.31
CA SER A 641 -10.51 0.84 7.00
C SER A 641 -9.80 -0.23 6.16
N ARG A 642 -8.53 -0.52 6.45
CA ARG A 642 -7.77 -1.62 5.84
C ARG A 642 -7.06 -2.42 6.91
N SER A 643 -7.05 -3.75 6.80
CA SER A 643 -6.26 -4.62 7.66
C SER A 643 -4.77 -4.48 7.35
N GLY A 644 -3.95 -4.21 8.35
CA GLY A 644 -2.49 -4.29 8.26
C GLY A 644 -1.73 -2.99 7.98
N VAL A 645 -2.37 -1.83 7.93
CA VAL A 645 -1.70 -0.53 7.77
C VAL A 645 -1.76 0.23 9.10
N MET A 646 -0.67 0.27 9.82
CA MET A 646 -0.39 1.00 11.06
C MET A 646 -1.49 0.94 12.15
N ILE A 647 -1.10 0.46 13.33
CA ILE A 647 -1.92 0.48 14.53
C ILE A 647 -1.45 1.66 15.38
N SER A 648 -2.31 2.66 15.60
CA SER A 648 -2.03 3.72 16.56
C SER A 648 -2.03 3.15 17.99
N ALA A 649 -0.96 3.43 18.76
CA ALA A 649 -0.81 2.95 20.13
C ALA A 649 -1.71 3.68 21.16
N SER A 650 -2.60 4.57 20.73
CA SER A 650 -3.51 5.31 21.60
C SER A 650 -4.92 4.73 21.59
N LYS A 651 -5.11 3.54 22.14
CA LYS A 651 -6.40 3.22 22.76
C LYS A 651 -6.36 3.67 24.20
N LYS A 652 -6.92 4.83 24.50
CA LYS A 652 -7.45 5.11 25.84
C LYS A 652 -8.56 4.08 26.07
N ASP A 653 -8.28 3.06 26.87
CA ASP A 653 -9.31 2.25 27.48
C ASP A 653 -10.19 3.19 28.32
N LYS A 654 -11.28 3.68 27.73
CA LYS A 654 -12.39 4.22 28.49
C LYS A 654 -12.99 3.05 29.27
N LYS A 655 -12.50 2.84 30.49
CA LYS A 655 -13.23 2.12 31.49
C LYS A 655 -14.60 2.81 31.65
N LYS A 656 -15.61 2.26 31.03
CA LYS A 656 -16.99 2.52 31.46
C LYS A 656 -17.16 1.83 32.78
N SER A 657 -17.12 2.63 33.85
CA SER A 657 -17.72 2.26 35.14
C SER A 657 -19.20 2.05 34.90
N THR A 658 -19.65 0.82 34.88
CA THR A 658 -21.05 0.47 35.05
C THR A 658 -21.17 -0.35 36.33
N ALA A 659 -21.95 0.19 37.24
CA ALA A 659 -22.26 -0.36 38.53
C ALA A 659 -22.70 -1.82 38.45
N GLN A 660 -22.14 -2.61 39.37
CA GLN A 660 -22.59 -3.94 39.71
C GLN A 660 -24.09 -4.01 39.93
N LYS A 661 -24.76 -4.93 39.26
CA LYS A 661 -25.89 -5.67 39.78
C LYS A 661 -25.53 -7.13 39.67
N GLU A 662 -25.30 -7.71 40.82
CA GLU A 662 -25.22 -9.15 41.03
C GLU A 662 -26.45 -9.84 40.47
N LYS A 663 -26.23 -10.86 39.66
CA LYS A 663 -27.15 -12.00 39.50
C LYS A 663 -26.33 -13.28 39.43
N THR A 664 -26.60 -14.05 40.43
CA THR A 664 -26.32 -15.42 40.75
C THR A 664 -25.96 -16.38 39.64
N SER A 665 -24.95 -17.14 39.99
CA SER A 665 -24.36 -18.36 39.47
C SER A 665 -25.22 -19.29 38.63
N SER A 666 -24.70 -19.73 37.50
CA SER A 666 -24.80 -21.10 37.02
C SER A 666 -23.48 -21.48 36.34
N ASP A 667 -22.91 -22.51 36.84
CA ASP A 667 -21.83 -23.38 36.34
C ASP A 667 -21.04 -22.92 35.10
N ARG A 668 -20.07 -22.05 35.30
CA ARG A 668 -19.00 -21.85 34.34
C ARG A 668 -17.83 -22.74 34.75
N ILE A 669 -17.52 -23.75 33.94
CA ILE A 669 -16.27 -24.50 34.04
C ILE A 669 -15.13 -23.48 33.82
N PRO A 670 -14.21 -23.30 34.77
CA PRO A 670 -13.15 -22.32 34.67
C PRO A 670 -12.23 -22.66 33.52
N VAL A 671 -11.87 -21.65 32.70
CA VAL A 671 -10.79 -21.75 31.69
C VAL A 671 -9.51 -22.07 32.46
N MET A 672 -8.84 -23.16 32.11
CA MET A 672 -7.66 -23.64 32.84
C MET A 672 -6.42 -22.82 32.46
N ALA A 673 -5.67 -22.37 33.43
CA ALA A 673 -4.37 -21.71 33.23
C ALA A 673 -3.24 -22.70 32.83
N VAL A 674 -3.45 -23.99 33.06
CA VAL A 674 -2.50 -25.07 32.70
C VAL A 674 -3.26 -26.21 32.05
N THR A 675 -2.74 -26.75 30.95
CA THR A 675 -3.35 -27.91 30.28
C THR A 675 -3.17 -29.18 31.10
N GLU A 676 -4.21 -30.00 31.16
CA GLU A 676 -4.10 -31.36 31.70
C GLU A 676 -3.12 -32.18 30.84
N THR A 677 -2.29 -33.01 31.48
CA THR A 677 -1.37 -33.90 30.79
C THR A 677 -2.16 -34.88 29.92
N ARG A 678 -1.92 -34.88 28.63
CA ARG A 678 -2.58 -35.81 27.68
C ARG A 678 -2.29 -37.25 28.07
N PRO A 679 -3.31 -38.09 28.33
CA PRO A 679 -3.13 -39.50 28.48
C PRO A 679 -2.58 -40.14 27.22
N LYS A 680 -1.97 -41.34 27.37
CA LYS A 680 -1.45 -42.08 26.22
C LYS A 680 -2.59 -42.47 25.25
N GLU A 681 -3.77 -42.78 25.78
CA GLU A 681 -4.96 -43.15 25.03
C GLU A 681 -6.10 -42.16 25.36
N LEU A 682 -6.87 -41.79 24.34
CA LEU A 682 -8.07 -40.99 24.47
C LEU A 682 -9.22 -41.71 23.77
N ASP A 683 -10.40 -41.74 24.39
CA ASP A 683 -11.61 -42.13 23.66
C ASP A 683 -11.86 -41.19 22.51
N CYS A 684 -12.40 -41.72 21.42
CA CYS A 684 -12.52 -40.94 20.18
C CYS A 684 -13.87 -41.16 19.49
N ASP A 685 -14.52 -40.09 19.14
CA ASP A 685 -15.66 -40.07 18.22
C ASP A 685 -15.19 -39.86 16.80
N VAL A 686 -15.83 -40.59 15.83
CA VAL A 686 -15.55 -40.49 14.40
C VAL A 686 -16.70 -39.81 13.70
N VAL A 687 -16.45 -38.63 13.11
CA VAL A 687 -17.44 -37.85 12.37
C VAL A 687 -17.06 -37.74 10.91
N ARG A 688 -17.94 -38.14 10.01
CA ARG A 688 -17.73 -38.07 8.56
C ARG A 688 -18.39 -36.82 7.99
N PHE A 689 -17.71 -36.17 7.05
CA PHE A 689 -18.22 -35.03 6.34
C PHE A 689 -17.71 -34.98 4.91
N GLN A 690 -18.17 -34.05 4.12
CA GLN A 690 -17.65 -33.76 2.78
C GLN A 690 -16.86 -32.45 2.79
N ASN A 691 -15.73 -32.47 2.06
CA ASN A 691 -14.97 -31.28 1.74
C ASN A 691 -14.77 -31.28 0.21
N ASN A 692 -15.38 -30.34 -0.51
CA ASN A 692 -15.30 -30.22 -1.97
C ASN A 692 -15.56 -31.51 -2.76
N LYS A 693 -16.63 -32.24 -2.45
CA LYS A 693 -16.98 -33.55 -3.04
C LYS A 693 -16.14 -34.75 -2.57
N GLU A 694 -15.05 -34.51 -1.85
CA GLU A 694 -14.26 -35.60 -1.25
C GLU A 694 -14.87 -36.03 0.09
N LYS A 695 -14.71 -37.31 0.42
CA LYS A 695 -15.13 -37.83 1.72
C LYS A 695 -14.03 -37.58 2.75
N TRP A 696 -14.38 -36.95 3.84
CA TRP A 696 -13.44 -36.63 4.92
C TRP A 696 -13.94 -37.21 6.24
N VAL A 697 -13.01 -37.40 7.17
CA VAL A 697 -13.26 -37.89 8.50
C VAL A 697 -12.59 -37.00 9.54
N ALA A 698 -13.30 -36.69 10.63
CA ALA A 698 -12.77 -36.07 11.84
C ALA A 698 -12.73 -37.11 12.96
N PHE A 699 -11.60 -37.15 13.65
CA PHE A 699 -11.39 -37.93 14.88
C PHE A 699 -11.37 -36.94 16.04
N VAL A 700 -12.38 -36.95 16.92
CA VAL A 700 -12.48 -36.07 18.07
C VAL A 700 -12.08 -36.89 19.30
N GLY A 701 -10.88 -36.62 19.83
CA GLY A 701 -10.38 -37.25 21.05
C GLY A 701 -10.99 -36.58 22.29
N LEU A 702 -11.49 -37.39 23.23
CA LEU A 702 -12.23 -36.93 24.40
C LEU A 702 -11.42 -37.21 25.66
N LEU A 703 -11.38 -36.22 26.56
CA LEU A 703 -10.90 -36.37 27.92
C LEU A 703 -12.06 -36.04 28.89
N ASP A 704 -12.45 -37.01 29.69
CA ASP A 704 -13.62 -36.91 30.58
C ASP A 704 -14.92 -36.50 29.88
N GLY A 705 -15.10 -36.97 28.64
CA GLY A 705 -16.28 -36.65 27.83
C GLY A 705 -16.24 -35.29 27.12
N TYR A 706 -15.19 -34.48 27.36
CA TYR A 706 -15.01 -33.18 26.71
C TYR A 706 -14.01 -33.29 25.52
N PRO A 707 -14.25 -32.60 24.40
CA PRO A 707 -13.31 -32.57 23.28
C PRO A 707 -11.94 -32.01 23.70
N TYR A 708 -10.90 -32.83 23.56
CA TYR A 708 -9.55 -32.49 23.94
C TYR A 708 -8.64 -32.24 22.73
N GLU A 709 -8.89 -32.99 21.66
CA GLU A 709 -8.15 -32.84 20.40
C GLU A 709 -9.02 -33.26 19.22
N ILE A 710 -8.69 -32.74 18.06
CA ILE A 710 -9.32 -33.11 16.78
C ILE A 710 -8.26 -33.34 15.71
N PHE A 711 -8.47 -34.39 14.90
CA PHE A 711 -7.66 -34.68 13.72
C PHE A 711 -8.59 -34.88 12.53
N THR A 712 -8.20 -34.38 11.34
CA THR A 712 -9.04 -34.48 10.15
C THR A 712 -8.23 -34.93 8.95
N GLY A 713 -8.82 -35.79 8.13
CA GLY A 713 -8.17 -36.28 6.94
C GLY A 713 -9.12 -36.86 5.89
N LEU A 714 -8.57 -37.13 4.72
CA LEU A 714 -9.28 -37.75 3.60
C LEU A 714 -9.65 -39.20 3.96
N GLN A 715 -10.90 -39.57 3.69
CA GLN A 715 -11.36 -40.96 3.77
C GLN A 715 -11.30 -41.58 2.39
N ASP A 716 -10.16 -42.16 2.08
CA ASP A 716 -9.87 -42.82 0.80
C ASP A 716 -8.98 -44.05 1.01
N ASP A 717 -9.12 -45.03 0.14
CA ASP A 717 -8.39 -46.31 0.28
C ASP A 717 -6.96 -46.24 -0.25
N GLU A 718 -6.65 -45.25 -1.12
CA GLU A 718 -5.33 -45.09 -1.75
C GLU A 718 -4.55 -43.88 -1.17
N GLU A 719 -5.20 -42.72 -1.02
CA GLU A 719 -4.54 -41.44 -0.60
C GLU A 719 -4.89 -41.00 0.81
N GLY A 720 -5.70 -41.78 1.55
CA GLY A 720 -6.24 -41.34 2.84
C GLY A 720 -6.29 -42.50 3.87
N ILE A 721 -7.41 -42.54 4.57
CA ILE A 721 -7.69 -43.57 5.58
C ILE A 721 -8.88 -44.42 5.16
N ALA A 722 -8.65 -45.71 4.97
CA ALA A 722 -9.70 -46.70 4.81
C ALA A 722 -10.38 -46.98 6.15
N LEU A 723 -11.63 -46.53 6.31
CA LEU A 723 -12.40 -46.77 7.54
C LEU A 723 -13.82 -47.29 7.24
N PRO A 724 -14.21 -48.45 7.77
CA PRO A 724 -15.57 -48.96 7.58
C PRO A 724 -16.63 -47.97 8.04
N LYS A 725 -17.72 -47.82 7.28
CA LYS A 725 -18.80 -46.85 7.56
C LYS A 725 -19.45 -47.04 8.95
N THR A 726 -19.37 -48.27 9.50
CA THR A 726 -19.94 -48.66 10.79
C THR A 726 -19.11 -48.20 11.98
N VAL A 727 -17.88 -47.69 11.79
CA VAL A 727 -16.98 -47.23 12.85
C VAL A 727 -17.31 -45.81 13.17
N THR A 728 -17.94 -45.54 14.33
CA THR A 728 -18.32 -44.22 14.82
C THR A 728 -17.56 -43.84 16.09
N LYS A 729 -16.88 -44.81 16.73
CA LYS A 729 -16.11 -44.61 17.96
C LYS A 729 -14.82 -45.47 17.92
N GLY A 730 -13.84 -45.06 18.72
CA GLY A 730 -12.58 -45.75 18.89
C GLY A 730 -11.69 -45.07 19.90
N ARG A 731 -10.38 -45.23 19.77
CA ARG A 731 -9.37 -44.61 20.65
C ARG A 731 -8.25 -44.00 19.83
N ILE A 732 -7.73 -42.85 20.22
CA ILE A 732 -6.51 -42.23 19.69
C ILE A 732 -5.36 -42.58 20.63
N ILE A 733 -4.35 -43.28 20.11
CA ILE A 733 -3.18 -43.72 20.84
C ILE A 733 -1.98 -42.86 20.41
N LYS A 734 -1.36 -42.14 21.38
CA LYS A 734 -0.13 -41.43 21.13
C LYS A 734 1.08 -42.34 21.29
N GLN A 735 1.87 -42.44 20.24
CA GLN A 735 3.12 -43.19 20.20
C GLN A 735 4.32 -42.25 20.12
N THR A 736 5.51 -42.76 20.43
CA THR A 736 6.78 -42.07 20.21
C THR A 736 7.61 -42.98 19.29
N ASN A 737 8.01 -42.43 18.14
CA ASN A 737 8.87 -43.12 17.20
C ASN A 737 10.30 -43.24 17.72
N PRO A 738 11.12 -44.13 17.17
CA PRO A 738 12.53 -44.30 17.59
C PRO A 738 13.37 -43.01 17.49
N ASP A 739 13.02 -42.11 16.56
CA ASP A 739 13.64 -40.79 16.37
C ASP A 739 13.16 -39.71 17.35
N GLY A 740 12.27 -40.08 18.28
CA GLY A 740 11.67 -39.15 19.26
C GLY A 740 10.46 -38.38 18.75
N THR A 741 10.07 -38.49 17.49
CA THR A 741 8.87 -37.84 16.95
C THR A 741 7.59 -38.49 17.49
N LYS A 742 6.49 -37.73 17.51
CA LYS A 742 5.20 -38.18 18.02
C LYS A 742 4.32 -38.65 16.87
N ARG A 743 3.82 -39.89 16.97
CA ARG A 743 2.87 -40.51 16.08
C ARG A 743 1.52 -40.72 16.76
N TYR A 744 0.44 -40.57 16.04
CA TYR A 744 -0.93 -40.79 16.51
C TYR A 744 -1.56 -41.90 15.70
N ASP A 745 -2.08 -42.90 16.38
CA ASP A 745 -2.73 -44.08 15.78
C ASP A 745 -4.21 -44.08 16.21
N PHE A 746 -5.10 -44.56 15.33
CA PHE A 746 -6.52 -44.72 15.66
C PHE A 746 -6.84 -46.22 15.74
N GLN A 747 -7.39 -46.65 16.88
CA GLN A 747 -7.77 -48.05 17.13
C GLN A 747 -9.27 -48.12 17.32
N PHE A 748 -9.91 -49.13 16.67
CA PHE A 748 -11.32 -49.42 16.82
C PHE A 748 -11.57 -50.94 16.89
N GLU A 749 -12.72 -51.33 17.44
CA GLU A 749 -13.17 -52.72 17.44
C GLU A 749 -14.14 -52.95 16.26
N ASN A 750 -13.88 -54.01 15.48
CA ASN A 750 -14.79 -54.40 14.44
C ASN A 750 -16.00 -55.21 15.00
N LYS A 751 -17.02 -55.50 14.18
CA LYS A 751 -18.25 -56.21 14.59
C LYS A 751 -18.01 -57.60 15.21
N ARG A 752 -16.79 -58.15 15.09
CA ARG A 752 -16.40 -59.46 15.63
C ARG A 752 -15.54 -59.34 16.91
N GLY A 753 -15.38 -58.11 17.46
CA GLY A 753 -14.59 -57.87 18.67
C GLY A 753 -13.06 -57.82 18.44
N TYR A 754 -12.58 -57.84 17.18
CA TYR A 754 -11.15 -57.69 16.91
C TYR A 754 -10.75 -56.20 16.85
N LYS A 755 -9.66 -55.89 17.55
CA LYS A 755 -9.06 -54.53 17.51
C LYS A 755 -8.28 -54.34 16.21
N THR A 756 -8.63 -53.32 15.48
CA THR A 756 -7.95 -52.87 14.28
C THR A 756 -7.31 -51.51 14.53
N THR A 757 -6.03 -51.33 14.17
CA THR A 757 -5.31 -50.08 14.35
C THR A 757 -4.95 -49.48 13.00
N VAL A 758 -5.30 -48.25 12.80
CA VAL A 758 -4.84 -47.38 11.71
C VAL A 758 -3.65 -46.59 12.22
N GLU A 759 -2.48 -46.91 11.77
CA GLU A 759 -1.22 -46.30 12.22
C GLU A 759 -0.92 -44.99 11.45
N GLY A 760 -0.28 -44.02 12.11
CA GLY A 760 0.32 -42.87 11.51
C GLY A 760 -0.69 -41.86 10.95
N LEU A 761 -1.69 -41.43 11.71
CA LEU A 761 -2.65 -40.41 11.27
C LEU A 761 -1.95 -39.15 10.75
N SER A 762 -0.86 -38.74 11.42
CA SER A 762 -0.08 -37.53 11.05
C SER A 762 0.65 -37.66 9.72
N GLU A 763 0.93 -38.88 9.30
CA GLU A 763 1.68 -39.15 8.06
C GLU A 763 0.74 -39.30 6.86
N LYS A 764 -0.54 -39.60 7.13
CA LYS A 764 -1.57 -39.85 6.11
C LYS A 764 -2.44 -38.67 5.82
N PHE A 765 -2.38 -37.62 6.65
CA PHE A 765 -3.24 -36.44 6.52
C PHE A 765 -2.50 -35.29 5.83
N ASN A 766 -3.25 -34.53 5.05
CA ASN A 766 -2.72 -33.32 4.41
C ASN A 766 -2.12 -32.38 5.46
N PRO A 767 -0.85 -31.95 5.33
CA PRO A 767 -0.15 -31.16 6.34
C PRO A 767 -0.83 -29.81 6.68
N GLU A 768 -1.50 -29.18 5.73
CA GLU A 768 -2.18 -27.90 5.95
C GLU A 768 -3.36 -28.08 6.91
N TYR A 769 -4.26 -29.00 6.61
CA TYR A 769 -5.42 -29.29 7.46
C TYR A 769 -5.04 -29.97 8.78
N TRP A 770 -3.96 -30.73 8.80
CA TRP A 770 -3.36 -31.23 10.01
C TRP A 770 -2.91 -30.10 10.95
N ASN A 771 -2.29 -29.07 10.41
CA ASN A 771 -1.85 -27.91 11.19
C ASN A 771 -3.03 -27.11 11.74
N TYR A 772 -4.10 -26.89 10.97
CA TYR A 772 -5.33 -26.26 11.49
C TYR A 772 -5.98 -27.09 12.61
N ALA A 773 -6.09 -28.39 12.42
CA ALA A 773 -6.61 -29.28 13.43
C ALA A 773 -5.76 -29.28 14.72
N LYS A 774 -4.45 -29.16 14.60
CA LYS A 774 -3.51 -28.99 15.71
C LYS A 774 -3.73 -27.73 16.50
N LEU A 775 -3.95 -26.59 15.82
CA LEU A 775 -4.26 -25.31 16.47
C LEU A 775 -5.60 -25.37 17.20
N ILE A 776 -6.65 -25.96 16.59
CA ILE A 776 -7.94 -26.17 17.24
C ILE A 776 -7.77 -27.09 18.46
N SER A 777 -6.99 -28.16 18.35
CA SER A 777 -6.68 -29.03 19.49
C SER A 777 -5.97 -28.26 20.62
N GLY A 778 -5.13 -27.28 20.27
CA GLY A 778 -4.48 -26.40 21.24
C GLY A 778 -5.51 -25.68 22.12
N VAL A 779 -6.51 -25.02 21.53
CA VAL A 779 -7.55 -24.28 22.29
C VAL A 779 -8.49 -25.22 23.04
N LEU A 780 -8.80 -26.42 22.51
CA LEU A 780 -9.61 -27.43 23.18
C LEU A 780 -8.97 -27.92 24.48
N ARG A 781 -7.64 -28.08 24.50
CA ARG A 781 -6.87 -28.50 25.70
C ARG A 781 -6.96 -27.54 26.87
N TYR A 782 -7.19 -26.25 26.59
CA TYR A 782 -7.44 -25.25 27.62
C TYR A 782 -8.90 -25.15 28.01
N ARG A 783 -9.74 -26.09 27.59
CA ARG A 783 -11.18 -26.16 27.83
C ARG A 783 -11.92 -24.86 27.45
N MET A 784 -11.50 -24.24 26.35
CA MET A 784 -12.26 -23.12 25.76
C MET A 784 -13.71 -23.56 25.54
N PRO A 785 -14.72 -22.80 25.94
CA PRO A 785 -16.13 -23.16 25.73
C PRO A 785 -16.41 -23.51 24.26
N ILE A 786 -17.09 -24.62 24.02
CA ILE A 786 -17.28 -25.20 22.66
C ILE A 786 -17.94 -24.21 21.70
N ASP A 787 -18.86 -23.38 22.18
CA ASP A 787 -19.48 -22.33 21.37
C ASP A 787 -18.44 -21.29 20.87
N HIS A 788 -17.43 -20.99 21.67
CA HIS A 788 -16.33 -20.10 21.29
C HIS A 788 -15.38 -20.78 20.29
N VAL A 789 -15.09 -22.06 20.49
CA VAL A 789 -14.28 -22.83 19.52
C VAL A 789 -14.99 -22.93 18.16
N ILE A 790 -16.31 -23.17 18.17
CA ILE A 790 -17.12 -23.20 16.95
C ILE A 790 -17.09 -21.82 16.25
N LYS A 791 -17.24 -20.72 17.00
CA LYS A 791 -17.13 -19.36 16.44
C LYS A 791 -15.75 -19.09 15.85
N LEU A 792 -14.69 -19.55 16.53
CA LEU A 792 -13.33 -19.47 16.03
C LEU A 792 -13.17 -20.21 14.70
N VAL A 793 -13.65 -21.46 14.63
CA VAL A 793 -13.62 -22.27 13.39
C VAL A 793 -14.45 -21.61 12.28
N SER A 794 -15.64 -21.09 12.62
CA SER A 794 -16.51 -20.39 11.66
C SER A 794 -15.86 -19.12 11.08
N SER A 795 -14.99 -18.47 11.85
CA SER A 795 -14.28 -17.26 11.44
C SER A 795 -13.05 -17.51 10.55
N LEU A 796 -12.61 -18.79 10.44
CA LEU A 796 -11.45 -19.13 9.59
C LEU A 796 -11.75 -18.85 8.11
N GLN A 797 -10.87 -18.09 7.49
CA GLN A 797 -10.93 -17.78 6.06
C GLN A 797 -10.07 -18.79 5.32
N LEU A 798 -10.70 -19.83 4.78
CA LEU A 798 -10.08 -20.82 3.92
C LEU A 798 -10.39 -20.50 2.46
N LYS A 799 -9.51 -20.88 1.55
CA LYS A 799 -9.62 -20.57 0.11
C LYS A 799 -10.91 -21.06 -0.57
N ASP A 800 -11.69 -21.89 0.10
CA ASP A 800 -12.85 -22.56 -0.45
C ASP A 800 -14.17 -21.99 0.09
N GLN A 801 -15.08 -21.61 -0.84
CA GLN A 801 -16.38 -20.99 -0.54
C GLN A 801 -17.58 -21.92 -0.77
N SER A 802 -17.36 -23.23 -0.96
CA SER A 802 -18.46 -24.16 -1.17
C SER A 802 -19.27 -24.40 0.13
N ILE A 803 -20.53 -24.86 -0.01
CA ILE A 803 -21.41 -25.20 1.13
C ILE A 803 -20.79 -26.37 1.96
N ASN A 804 -20.04 -27.26 1.31
CA ASN A 804 -19.38 -28.39 1.93
C ASN A 804 -17.87 -28.14 2.03
N THR A 805 -17.45 -27.39 3.06
CA THR A 805 -16.04 -27.08 3.32
C THR A 805 -15.52 -27.88 4.52
N TRP A 806 -14.20 -27.98 4.63
CA TRP A 806 -13.53 -28.52 5.80
C TRP A 806 -13.99 -27.81 7.10
N LYS A 807 -14.11 -26.50 7.06
CA LYS A 807 -14.60 -25.68 8.18
C LYS A 807 -15.97 -26.14 8.67
N ASN A 808 -16.94 -26.29 7.77
CA ASN A 808 -18.29 -26.74 8.12
C ASN A 808 -18.29 -28.19 8.66
N GLY A 809 -17.36 -29.04 8.18
CA GLY A 809 -17.18 -30.39 8.69
C GLY A 809 -16.67 -30.44 10.12
N VAL A 810 -15.67 -29.58 10.44
CA VAL A 810 -15.13 -29.46 11.80
C VAL A 810 -16.17 -28.84 12.76
N GLU A 811 -16.89 -27.81 12.31
CA GLU A 811 -18.02 -27.26 13.10
C GLU A 811 -19.05 -28.34 13.45
N ARG A 812 -19.45 -29.15 12.47
CA ARG A 812 -20.40 -30.25 12.68
C ARG A 812 -19.86 -31.27 13.69
N ALA A 813 -18.57 -31.59 13.63
CA ALA A 813 -17.94 -32.52 14.56
C ALA A 813 -17.96 -31.97 16.01
N LEU A 814 -17.74 -30.66 16.19
CA LEU A 814 -17.72 -30.01 17.50
C LEU A 814 -19.11 -29.66 18.03
N LYS A 815 -20.10 -29.37 17.18
CA LYS A 815 -21.48 -29.05 17.56
C LYS A 815 -22.16 -30.16 18.35
N LYS A 816 -21.70 -31.42 18.20
CA LYS A 816 -22.19 -32.56 19.01
C LYS A 816 -21.97 -32.41 20.51
N TYR A 817 -21.04 -31.56 20.91
CA TYR A 817 -20.67 -31.35 22.32
C TYR A 817 -21.24 -30.06 22.88
N MET A 818 -22.15 -29.38 22.15
CA MET A 818 -22.93 -28.28 22.67
C MET A 818 -23.95 -28.78 23.68
N VAL A 819 -24.07 -28.07 24.80
CA VAL A 819 -25.05 -28.42 25.82
C VAL A 819 -26.48 -28.18 25.29
N ASP A 820 -27.37 -29.17 25.44
CA ASP A 820 -28.74 -29.07 25.00
C ASP A 820 -29.47 -27.91 25.69
N GLY A 821 -30.20 -27.13 24.86
CA GLY A 821 -30.91 -25.94 25.36
C GLY A 821 -30.10 -24.64 25.24
N THR A 822 -28.82 -24.70 24.82
CA THR A 822 -28.03 -23.48 24.61
C THR A 822 -28.65 -22.62 23.51
N GLU A 823 -28.92 -21.35 23.81
CA GLU A 823 -29.50 -20.40 22.85
C GLU A 823 -28.53 -20.02 21.76
N ALA A 824 -28.99 -20.07 20.50
CA ALA A 824 -28.22 -19.60 19.35
C ALA A 824 -28.41 -18.07 19.17
N LYS A 825 -27.77 -17.28 20.05
CA LYS A 825 -27.88 -15.80 20.05
C LYS A 825 -27.52 -15.19 18.70
N GLY A 826 -28.42 -14.31 18.22
CA GLY A 826 -28.24 -13.60 16.96
C GLY A 826 -28.58 -14.43 15.71
N GLN A 827 -29.22 -15.59 15.85
CA GLN A 827 -29.73 -16.37 14.72
C GLN A 827 -31.25 -16.39 14.74
N VAL A 828 -31.84 -16.09 13.60
CA VAL A 828 -33.30 -16.06 13.38
C VAL A 828 -33.75 -17.37 12.76
N CYS A 829 -34.85 -17.92 13.23
CA CYS A 829 -35.43 -19.12 12.63
C CYS A 829 -35.90 -18.82 11.19
N PRO A 830 -35.42 -19.53 10.18
CA PRO A 830 -35.77 -19.28 8.79
C PRO A 830 -37.24 -19.58 8.46
N SER A 831 -37.92 -20.36 9.32
CA SER A 831 -39.34 -20.74 9.12
C SER A 831 -40.32 -19.78 9.75
N CYS A 832 -40.03 -19.17 10.89
CA CYS A 832 -40.98 -18.30 11.59
C CYS A 832 -40.40 -16.90 11.93
N GLY A 833 -39.14 -16.60 11.59
CA GLY A 833 -38.53 -15.29 11.78
C GLY A 833 -38.22 -14.93 13.25
N GLN A 834 -38.36 -15.85 14.20
CA GLN A 834 -38.11 -15.58 15.64
C GLN A 834 -36.72 -15.99 16.08
N GLU A 835 -36.11 -15.23 17.01
CA GLU A 835 -34.82 -15.54 17.62
C GLU A 835 -34.94 -16.56 18.78
N THR A 836 -35.57 -17.70 18.52
CA THR A 836 -35.85 -18.73 19.52
C THR A 836 -35.20 -20.07 19.21
N LEU A 837 -34.07 -20.02 18.48
CA LEU A 837 -33.28 -21.20 18.13
C LEU A 837 -32.42 -21.64 19.32
N VAL A 838 -32.46 -22.95 19.61
CA VAL A 838 -31.62 -23.59 20.63
C VAL A 838 -30.92 -24.82 20.06
N TYR A 839 -29.76 -25.14 20.59
CA TYR A 839 -29.06 -26.40 20.25
C TYR A 839 -29.73 -27.55 21.01
N GLN A 840 -30.03 -28.63 20.31
CA GLN A 840 -30.46 -29.91 20.88
C GLN A 840 -29.88 -31.05 20.07
N GLU A 841 -29.13 -31.92 20.71
CA GLU A 841 -28.36 -33.01 20.05
C GLU A 841 -27.50 -32.55 18.86
N GLY A 842 -26.93 -31.37 18.98
CA GLY A 842 -26.09 -30.77 17.91
C GLY A 842 -26.88 -30.13 16.75
N CYS A 843 -28.20 -30.17 16.77
CA CYS A 843 -29.09 -29.53 15.80
C CYS A 843 -29.67 -28.22 16.37
N LEU A 844 -29.98 -27.24 15.49
CA LEU A 844 -30.71 -26.03 15.87
C LEU A 844 -32.21 -26.30 15.76
N ILE A 845 -32.92 -26.17 16.88
CA ILE A 845 -34.37 -26.36 16.97
C ILE A 845 -35.00 -25.04 17.38
N CYS A 846 -36.04 -24.61 16.69
CA CYS A 846 -36.80 -23.44 17.02
C CYS A 846 -37.83 -23.77 18.10
N LYS A 847 -37.74 -23.17 19.27
CA LYS A 847 -38.72 -23.34 20.38
C LYS A 847 -40.12 -22.83 20.03
N ASN A 848 -40.27 -21.94 19.05
CA ASN A 848 -41.53 -21.34 18.68
C ASN A 848 -42.30 -22.18 17.65
N CYS A 849 -41.65 -22.67 16.59
CA CYS A 849 -42.35 -23.39 15.52
C CYS A 849 -41.92 -24.84 15.34
N GLY A 850 -40.99 -25.36 16.15
CA GLY A 850 -40.48 -26.73 16.05
C GLY A 850 -39.59 -27.03 14.85
N ALA A 851 -39.30 -26.06 14.00
CA ALA A 851 -38.43 -26.25 12.84
C ALA A 851 -37.02 -26.62 13.30
N SER A 852 -36.48 -27.71 12.75
CA SER A 852 -35.14 -28.17 13.07
C SER A 852 -34.20 -27.99 11.88
N ARG A 853 -32.96 -27.59 12.16
CA ARG A 853 -31.87 -27.49 11.17
C ARG A 853 -30.65 -28.25 11.71
N CYS A 854 -30.45 -29.45 11.18
CA CYS A 854 -29.21 -30.20 11.40
C CYS A 854 -28.27 -29.86 10.23
N GLY A 855 -27.20 -29.13 10.54
CA GLY A 855 -26.29 -28.56 9.53
C GLY A 855 -25.40 -29.55 8.82
#